data_b806ebad34f5bad757d2106b4c2f880c
#
_entry.id   b806ebad34f5bad757d2106b4c2f880c
#
_cell.length_a   1.000
_cell.length_b   1.000
_cell.length_c   1.000
_cell.angle_alpha   90.00
_cell.angle_beta   90.00
_cell.angle_gamma   90.00
#
_symmetry.space_group_name_H-M   'P 1'
#
loop_
_entity.id
_entity.type
_entity.pdbx_description
1 polymer ?
#
loop_
_entity_poly.entity_id
_entity_poly.type
_entity_poly.pdbx_seq_one_letter_code
_entity_poly.pdbx_strand_id
1 'polypeptide(L)'
;MENKIEILAPAGSMDSVIAAVRSGADAVYLGEKEFSARSSAHNFDENELKEAVRYCHIHSVKVYVTLNTIVFDDEMQRLKEAVLIAARADVDALIVQNMGVARLARQLVPSMHLHASTQMSVHSYLGVKALYEMGFERVVVSREMSKKELEKVAEIPVELEVFVHGALCMCVSGQCYFSAMLGSRSGNRGACAQPCRLPFSVGKVKDGHALSLKDNSIIPYITQLQEMGVASAKIEGRMKRPEYVSAAVRACKEQRDNGFISDDTAEILKNVFSRTGFTDGYYTGKTGYEMFGYRRKNDVVSADEKLFSKIRQSYKDELSDIAINGTFTAKISENPTLEITDGTHNIKVTSDFVCQKAEKVALDKTKCETQLKKTGSTAYFFESLSINTEDSLSLPLSVLNAMRREALAQLDDLRAKRHNYKINDIEITAPDTSCVPKGNGIRARMTTAKFSPAFKACELIYVPIYTDNEKLKSLMADGCNIGVEIPRGLFKNEERIAKRLSEVKQLGVNDALCGNLAAVYMAKSENMRVHGSFGLNLVNTYDLLWAEEYGLEDVELSFELTFERINRLGGTIKRGIITYGYLPLMLTVNCPAKSENISCKTCKNSSKMTDRKGEKFPLKCDGICTEVLNCVPLYIPQNEFSTLSTSFYSLRLTVENYVENVESICEFTQNPMLKVKSTRGLYLRGVK
;
A
#
# COMPACT_ATOMS: atom_id res chain seq x y z
N MET A 1 29.63 -4.18 3.87
CA MET A 1 28.78 -3.19 4.55
C MET A 1 27.54 -3.94 5.01
N GLU A 2 27.23 -3.95 6.30
CA GLU A 2 25.94 -4.48 6.77
C GLU A 2 24.82 -3.74 6.06
N ASN A 3 23.87 -4.48 5.49
CA ASN A 3 22.74 -3.92 4.77
C ASN A 3 21.82 -3.25 5.80
N LYS A 4 21.97 -1.93 6.02
CA LYS A 4 21.11 -1.18 6.94
C LYS A 4 19.68 -1.16 6.40
N ILE A 5 18.69 -1.35 7.28
CA ILE A 5 17.27 -1.20 6.92
C ILE A 5 17.00 0.23 6.45
N GLU A 6 16.36 0.38 5.30
CA GLU A 6 15.95 1.66 4.72
C GLU A 6 14.87 2.34 5.56
N ILE A 7 15.03 3.62 5.89
CA ILE A 7 13.97 4.42 6.52
C ILE A 7 13.19 5.12 5.41
N LEU A 8 11.95 4.68 5.19
CA LEU A 8 11.07 5.19 4.14
C LEU A 8 10.07 6.18 4.72
N ALA A 9 10.24 7.46 4.38
CA ALA A 9 9.44 8.57 4.88
C ALA A 9 8.26 8.92 3.96
N PRO A 10 7.10 9.34 4.52
CA PRO A 10 5.98 9.85 3.74
C PRO A 10 6.22 11.31 3.32
N ALA A 11 5.94 11.66 2.07
CA ALA A 11 5.95 13.05 1.62
C ALA A 11 4.64 13.42 0.92
N GLY A 12 3.96 14.45 1.43
CA GLY A 12 2.74 15.02 0.86
C GLY A 12 2.92 16.43 0.28
N SER A 13 4.13 16.99 0.38
CA SER A 13 4.53 18.30 -0.18
C SER A 13 6.05 18.36 -0.25
N MET A 14 6.60 19.35 -0.98
CA MET A 14 8.04 19.58 -1.05
C MET A 14 8.64 19.85 0.35
N ASP A 15 7.94 20.60 1.22
CA ASP A 15 8.39 20.82 2.61
C ASP A 15 8.55 19.50 3.38
N SER A 16 7.66 18.52 3.11
CA SER A 16 7.77 17.19 3.73
C SER A 16 8.93 16.38 3.16
N VAL A 17 9.25 16.53 1.87
CA VAL A 17 10.45 15.94 1.25
C VAL A 17 11.70 16.50 1.92
N ILE A 18 11.83 17.83 2.01
CA ILE A 18 12.96 18.49 2.66
C ILE A 18 13.12 18.05 4.11
N ALA A 19 11.99 18.02 4.88
CA ALA A 19 12.01 17.57 6.26
C ALA A 19 12.46 16.10 6.39
N ALA A 20 12.02 15.21 5.49
CA ALA A 20 12.42 13.81 5.47
C ALA A 20 13.94 13.65 5.18
N VAL A 21 14.41 14.24 4.10
CA VAL A 21 15.81 14.17 3.66
C VAL A 21 16.74 14.73 4.73
N ARG A 22 16.48 15.96 5.22
CA ARG A 22 17.32 16.61 6.23
C ARG A 22 17.25 15.95 7.61
N SER A 23 16.27 15.11 7.85
CA SER A 23 16.19 14.30 9.08
C SER A 23 16.84 12.93 8.93
N GLY A 24 17.32 12.57 7.73
CA GLY A 24 18.09 11.37 7.42
C GLY A 24 17.25 10.17 6.98
N ALA A 25 16.19 10.41 6.21
CA ALA A 25 15.49 9.36 5.48
C ALA A 25 16.37 8.81 4.34
N ASP A 26 16.30 7.50 4.08
CA ASP A 26 17.00 6.85 2.98
C ASP A 26 16.13 6.80 1.71
N ALA A 27 14.82 6.89 1.88
CA ALA A 27 13.87 6.98 0.79
C ALA A 27 12.63 7.80 1.18
N VAL A 28 11.94 8.36 0.18
CA VAL A 28 10.64 8.99 0.35
C VAL A 28 9.59 8.33 -0.54
N TYR A 29 8.33 8.24 -0.08
CA TYR A 29 7.23 7.88 -0.96
C TYR A 29 6.21 9.01 -1.01
N LEU A 30 5.78 9.31 -2.22
CA LEU A 30 4.87 10.40 -2.51
C LEU A 30 3.77 9.94 -3.48
N GLY A 31 2.75 10.76 -3.68
CA GLY A 31 1.62 10.46 -4.54
C GLY A 31 1.61 11.35 -5.77
N GLU A 32 1.30 10.75 -6.89
CA GLU A 32 0.85 11.46 -8.08
C GLU A 32 -0.61 11.93 -7.85
N LYS A 33 -1.06 12.94 -8.59
CA LYS A 33 -2.34 13.64 -8.34
C LYS A 33 -3.57 12.74 -8.38
N GLU A 34 -3.64 11.72 -9.24
CA GLU A 34 -4.87 11.00 -9.52
C GLU A 34 -4.98 9.62 -8.84
N PHE A 35 -3.94 8.78 -8.90
CA PHE A 35 -4.02 7.35 -8.58
C PHE A 35 -3.41 6.97 -7.22
N SER A 36 -3.49 7.88 -6.26
CA SER A 36 -2.90 7.68 -4.94
C SER A 36 -3.93 7.41 -3.84
N ALA A 37 -3.64 6.44 -2.97
CA ALA A 37 -4.49 6.06 -1.83
C ALA A 37 -4.70 7.17 -0.78
N ARG A 38 -4.19 8.37 -1.01
CA ARG A 38 -4.40 9.60 -0.22
C ARG A 38 -4.73 10.76 -1.16
N SER A 39 -5.88 10.67 -1.85
CA SER A 39 -6.35 11.68 -2.80
C SER A 39 -6.52 13.09 -2.20
N SER A 40 -6.68 13.19 -0.88
CA SER A 40 -6.78 14.46 -0.15
C SER A 40 -5.42 15.08 0.24
N ALA A 41 -4.28 14.40 -0.01
CA ALA A 41 -2.94 15.01 0.10
C ALA A 41 -2.75 16.01 -1.06
N HIS A 42 -1.76 16.91 -0.95
CA HIS A 42 -1.43 17.82 -2.06
C HIS A 42 -1.11 17.04 -3.33
N ASN A 43 -0.36 15.92 -3.22
CA ASN A 43 0.17 15.14 -4.34
C ASN A 43 0.94 16.01 -5.36
N PHE A 44 1.84 15.41 -6.11
CA PHE A 44 2.80 16.14 -6.94
C PHE A 44 2.35 16.18 -8.40
N ASP A 45 2.46 17.33 -9.06
CA ASP A 45 2.42 17.39 -10.51
C ASP A 45 3.79 17.03 -11.12
N GLU A 46 3.86 17.03 -12.46
CA GLU A 46 5.09 16.61 -13.17
C GLU A 46 6.32 17.46 -12.79
N ASN A 47 6.16 18.78 -12.65
CA ASN A 47 7.27 19.69 -12.33
C ASN A 47 7.69 19.54 -10.87
N GLU A 48 6.71 19.51 -9.95
CA GLU A 48 6.94 19.27 -8.54
C GLU A 48 7.59 17.89 -8.29
N LEU A 49 7.20 16.88 -9.06
CA LEU A 49 7.78 15.55 -8.99
C LEU A 49 9.24 15.56 -9.43
N LYS A 50 9.56 16.20 -10.57
CA LYS A 50 10.94 16.35 -11.06
C LYS A 50 11.82 17.08 -10.05
N GLU A 51 11.31 18.14 -9.44
CA GLU A 51 12.03 18.90 -8.41
C GLU A 51 12.30 18.03 -7.16
N ALA A 52 11.28 17.31 -6.69
CA ALA A 52 11.40 16.42 -5.54
C ALA A 52 12.40 15.28 -5.79
N VAL A 53 12.34 14.64 -6.97
CA VAL A 53 13.26 13.57 -7.37
C VAL A 53 14.69 14.12 -7.44
N ARG A 54 14.90 15.26 -8.13
CA ARG A 54 16.21 15.90 -8.22
C ARG A 54 16.80 16.17 -6.83
N TYR A 55 16.02 16.79 -5.94
CA TYR A 55 16.48 17.08 -4.58
C TYR A 55 16.86 15.81 -3.81
N CYS A 56 16.01 14.80 -3.85
CA CYS A 56 16.27 13.52 -3.19
C CYS A 56 17.51 12.82 -3.74
N HIS A 57 17.64 12.73 -5.06
CA HIS A 57 18.75 12.03 -5.71
C HIS A 57 20.11 12.70 -5.43
N ILE A 58 20.16 14.03 -5.40
CA ILE A 58 21.37 14.76 -4.99
C ILE A 58 21.82 14.27 -3.61
N HIS A 59 20.92 14.06 -2.67
CA HIS A 59 21.17 13.56 -1.31
C HIS A 59 21.25 12.02 -1.19
N SER A 60 21.31 11.29 -2.30
CA SER A 60 21.29 9.80 -2.32
C SER A 60 20.01 9.17 -1.77
N VAL A 61 18.92 9.92 -1.62
CA VAL A 61 17.62 9.46 -1.17
C VAL A 61 16.81 8.94 -2.36
N LYS A 62 16.18 7.75 -2.23
CA LYS A 62 15.32 7.18 -3.27
C LYS A 62 13.93 7.79 -3.25
N VAL A 63 13.23 7.73 -4.39
CA VAL A 63 11.86 8.24 -4.53
C VAL A 63 10.93 7.17 -5.10
N TYR A 64 9.86 6.85 -4.37
CA TYR A 64 8.84 5.90 -4.79
C TYR A 64 7.50 6.59 -5.00
N VAL A 65 6.92 6.42 -6.20
CA VAL A 65 5.62 7.01 -6.53
C VAL A 65 4.49 6.01 -6.32
N THR A 66 3.43 6.45 -5.63
CA THR A 66 2.25 5.61 -5.40
C THR A 66 1.25 5.75 -6.52
N LEU A 67 0.99 4.64 -7.24
CA LEU A 67 -0.16 4.40 -8.12
C LEU A 67 -0.97 3.25 -7.52
N ASN A 68 -1.40 3.43 -6.26
CA ASN A 68 -1.87 2.36 -5.39
C ASN A 68 -3.37 2.45 -5.05
N THR A 69 -4.16 2.73 -6.07
CA THR A 69 -5.62 2.65 -6.06
C THR A 69 -6.11 1.64 -7.09
N ILE A 70 -7.36 1.18 -6.98
CA ILE A 70 -8.03 0.52 -8.10
C ILE A 70 -8.30 1.56 -9.20
N VAL A 71 -8.12 1.15 -10.45
CA VAL A 71 -8.26 2.00 -11.64
C VAL A 71 -9.27 1.36 -12.60
N PHE A 72 -10.20 2.14 -13.13
CA PHE A 72 -11.21 1.67 -14.06
C PHE A 72 -10.75 1.81 -15.52
N ASP A 73 -11.40 1.11 -16.47
CA ASP A 73 -11.03 1.16 -17.89
C ASP A 73 -11.09 2.58 -18.49
N ASP A 74 -12.04 3.39 -18.06
CA ASP A 74 -12.19 4.80 -18.48
C ASP A 74 -11.05 5.72 -17.96
N GLU A 75 -10.16 5.21 -17.13
CA GLU A 75 -9.02 5.92 -16.55
C GLU A 75 -7.66 5.45 -17.12
N MET A 76 -7.63 4.38 -17.94
CA MET A 76 -6.38 3.74 -18.36
C MET A 76 -5.47 4.66 -19.17
N GLN A 77 -6.02 5.58 -19.98
CA GLN A 77 -5.20 6.56 -20.71
C GLN A 77 -4.49 7.55 -19.76
N ARG A 78 -5.16 7.98 -18.71
CA ARG A 78 -4.57 8.85 -17.66
C ARG A 78 -3.55 8.10 -16.82
N LEU A 79 -3.81 6.81 -16.54
CA LEU A 79 -2.84 5.95 -15.88
C LEU A 79 -1.57 5.77 -16.72
N LYS A 80 -1.69 5.56 -18.04
CA LYS A 80 -0.54 5.55 -18.96
C LYS A 80 0.31 6.81 -18.75
N GLU A 81 -0.32 7.98 -18.78
CA GLU A 81 0.42 9.25 -18.61
C GLU A 81 1.07 9.36 -17.23
N ALA A 82 0.40 8.94 -16.15
CA ALA A 82 1.00 8.93 -14.81
C ALA A 82 2.25 8.06 -14.71
N VAL A 83 2.25 6.87 -15.36
CA VAL A 83 3.43 6.01 -15.45
C VAL A 83 4.56 6.67 -16.24
N LEU A 84 4.23 7.33 -17.36
CA LEU A 84 5.20 8.04 -18.19
C LEU A 84 5.80 9.26 -17.47
N ILE A 85 4.98 10.02 -16.74
CA ILE A 85 5.45 11.13 -15.89
C ILE A 85 6.44 10.62 -14.85
N ALA A 86 6.14 9.53 -14.17
CA ALA A 86 7.03 8.94 -13.18
C ALA A 86 8.37 8.51 -13.81
N ALA A 87 8.33 7.87 -14.98
CA ALA A 87 9.54 7.47 -15.71
C ALA A 87 10.39 8.67 -16.18
N ARG A 88 9.74 9.73 -16.71
CA ARG A 88 10.43 10.97 -17.13
C ARG A 88 11.00 11.77 -15.97
N ALA A 89 10.39 11.64 -14.79
CA ALA A 89 10.90 12.24 -13.56
C ALA A 89 12.02 11.43 -12.92
N ASP A 90 12.37 10.25 -13.45
CA ASP A 90 13.46 9.40 -12.99
C ASP A 90 13.24 8.80 -11.59
N VAL A 91 11.99 8.43 -11.24
CA VAL A 91 11.68 7.82 -9.94
C VAL A 91 12.27 6.40 -9.83
N ASP A 92 12.59 5.97 -8.60
CA ASP A 92 13.26 4.67 -8.39
C ASP A 92 12.28 3.48 -8.43
N ALA A 93 10.99 3.67 -8.11
CA ALA A 93 9.97 2.62 -8.21
C ALA A 93 8.53 3.14 -8.20
N LEU A 94 7.60 2.30 -8.65
CA LEU A 94 6.16 2.50 -8.50
C LEU A 94 5.59 1.57 -7.42
N ILE A 95 4.80 2.13 -6.50
CA ILE A 95 4.05 1.34 -5.50
C ILE A 95 2.64 1.14 -6.03
N VAL A 96 2.27 -0.10 -6.38
CA VAL A 96 1.03 -0.43 -7.07
C VAL A 96 0.12 -1.36 -6.26
N GLN A 97 -1.20 -1.19 -6.39
CA GLN A 97 -2.21 -2.06 -5.76
C GLN A 97 -2.82 -3.05 -6.73
N ASN A 98 -3.07 -2.60 -7.95
CA ASN A 98 -3.92 -3.27 -8.92
C ASN A 98 -3.05 -4.03 -9.93
N MET A 99 -3.44 -5.27 -10.26
CA MET A 99 -2.65 -6.10 -11.17
C MET A 99 -2.66 -5.57 -12.60
N GLY A 100 -3.76 -4.95 -13.02
CA GLY A 100 -3.84 -4.25 -14.32
C GLY A 100 -2.89 -3.06 -14.40
N VAL A 101 -2.73 -2.31 -13.30
CA VAL A 101 -1.73 -1.22 -13.19
C VAL A 101 -0.32 -1.77 -13.33
N ALA A 102 0.00 -2.86 -12.60
CA ALA A 102 1.32 -3.49 -12.68
C ALA A 102 1.62 -4.00 -14.10
N ARG A 103 0.63 -4.63 -14.76
CA ARG A 103 0.73 -5.10 -16.15
C ARG A 103 1.04 -3.96 -17.10
N LEU A 104 0.27 -2.88 -17.06
CA LEU A 104 0.47 -1.70 -17.93
C LEU A 104 1.83 -1.05 -17.68
N ALA A 105 2.22 -0.88 -16.41
CA ALA A 105 3.51 -0.28 -16.08
C ALA A 105 4.69 -1.07 -16.66
N ARG A 106 4.68 -2.41 -16.56
CA ARG A 106 5.70 -3.28 -17.16
C ARG A 106 5.73 -3.25 -18.68
N GLN A 107 4.57 -3.11 -19.32
CA GLN A 107 4.51 -2.96 -20.76
C GLN A 107 5.10 -1.63 -21.22
N LEU A 108 4.80 -0.53 -20.52
CA LEU A 108 5.26 0.81 -20.85
C LEU A 108 6.74 1.01 -20.52
N VAL A 109 7.17 0.59 -19.32
CA VAL A 109 8.53 0.80 -18.80
C VAL A 109 9.03 -0.49 -18.16
N PRO A 110 9.53 -1.46 -18.96
CA PRO A 110 9.86 -2.81 -18.49
C PRO A 110 10.89 -2.87 -17.35
N SER A 111 11.79 -1.88 -17.28
CA SER A 111 12.83 -1.79 -16.24
C SER A 111 12.42 -0.99 -14.99
N MET A 112 11.18 -0.47 -14.94
CA MET A 112 10.66 0.22 -13.76
C MET A 112 10.41 -0.79 -12.63
N HIS A 113 11.01 -0.57 -11.47
CA HIS A 113 10.78 -1.41 -10.31
C HIS A 113 9.33 -1.27 -9.80
N LEU A 114 8.71 -2.40 -9.50
CA LEU A 114 7.34 -2.45 -8.97
C LEU A 114 7.34 -2.95 -7.52
N HIS A 115 6.85 -2.12 -6.62
CA HIS A 115 6.62 -2.47 -5.23
C HIS A 115 5.14 -2.80 -5.01
N ALA A 116 4.85 -3.98 -4.49
CA ALA A 116 3.48 -4.37 -4.16
C ALA A 116 3.00 -3.58 -2.94
N SER A 117 1.95 -2.77 -3.12
CA SER A 117 1.35 -1.99 -2.05
C SER A 117 0.74 -2.88 -0.96
N THR A 118 0.71 -2.41 0.30
CA THR A 118 -0.09 -3.04 1.36
C THR A 118 -1.58 -3.16 0.99
N GLN A 119 -2.06 -2.36 0.03
CA GLN A 119 -3.43 -2.44 -0.51
C GLN A 119 -3.68 -3.72 -1.32
N MET A 120 -2.65 -4.49 -1.69
CA MET A 120 -2.79 -5.86 -2.25
C MET A 120 -3.16 -6.89 -1.19
N SER A 121 -3.26 -6.50 0.09
CA SER A 121 -3.68 -7.36 1.22
C SER A 121 -2.77 -8.56 1.46
N VAL A 122 -1.47 -8.44 1.19
CA VAL A 122 -0.50 -9.54 1.34
C VAL A 122 -0.12 -9.71 2.80
N HIS A 123 -0.39 -10.89 3.35
CA HIS A 123 -0.27 -11.16 4.79
C HIS A 123 0.16 -12.59 5.12
N SER A 124 0.80 -13.27 4.17
CA SER A 124 1.20 -14.67 4.37
C SER A 124 2.37 -15.06 3.46
N TYR A 125 3.03 -16.17 3.77
CA TYR A 125 4.18 -16.66 3.02
C TYR A 125 3.86 -16.89 1.53
N LEU A 126 2.77 -17.61 1.22
CA LEU A 126 2.39 -17.90 -0.16
C LEU A 126 1.97 -16.66 -0.93
N GLY A 127 1.42 -15.64 -0.24
CA GLY A 127 1.09 -14.37 -0.87
C GLY A 127 2.33 -13.58 -1.27
N VAL A 128 3.36 -13.53 -0.42
CA VAL A 128 4.65 -12.91 -0.73
C VAL A 128 5.36 -13.68 -1.85
N LYS A 129 5.37 -15.02 -1.76
CA LYS A 129 5.95 -15.89 -2.78
C LYS A 129 5.31 -15.71 -4.16
N ALA A 130 3.97 -15.60 -4.22
CA ALA A 130 3.25 -15.34 -5.46
C ALA A 130 3.70 -14.03 -6.12
N LEU A 131 3.85 -12.95 -5.36
CA LEU A 131 4.32 -11.67 -5.89
C LEU A 131 5.79 -11.70 -6.32
N TYR A 132 6.65 -12.39 -5.56
CA TYR A 132 8.03 -12.63 -5.96
C TYR A 132 8.12 -13.35 -7.31
N GLU A 133 7.36 -14.43 -7.50
CA GLU A 133 7.31 -15.18 -8.76
C GLU A 133 6.69 -14.37 -9.91
N MET A 134 5.84 -13.38 -9.61
CA MET A 134 5.34 -12.41 -10.57
C MET A 134 6.36 -11.28 -10.87
N GLY A 135 7.54 -11.29 -10.26
CA GLY A 135 8.63 -10.33 -10.49
C GLY A 135 8.44 -8.98 -9.81
N PHE A 136 7.76 -8.91 -8.67
CA PHE A 136 7.80 -7.72 -7.81
C PHE A 136 9.12 -7.68 -7.05
N GLU A 137 9.79 -6.54 -7.06
CA GLU A 137 11.07 -6.36 -6.39
C GLU A 137 10.92 -6.13 -4.89
N ARG A 138 9.75 -5.58 -4.46
CA ARG A 138 9.45 -5.33 -3.05
C ARG A 138 7.98 -5.61 -2.72
N VAL A 139 7.74 -6.13 -1.51
CA VAL A 139 6.39 -6.38 -1.00
C VAL A 139 6.16 -5.62 0.31
N VAL A 140 5.17 -4.71 0.31
CA VAL A 140 4.69 -4.04 1.52
C VAL A 140 3.68 -4.94 2.21
N VAL A 141 4.10 -5.64 3.22
CA VAL A 141 3.25 -6.61 3.92
C VAL A 141 2.19 -5.94 4.80
N SER A 142 1.17 -6.71 5.14
CA SER A 142 0.07 -6.26 6.00
C SER A 142 0.55 -5.87 7.40
N ARG A 143 -0.01 -4.78 7.97
CA ARG A 143 0.32 -4.29 9.32
C ARG A 143 -0.05 -5.25 10.43
N GLU A 144 -0.95 -6.18 10.14
CA GLU A 144 -1.51 -7.16 11.07
C GLU A 144 -0.62 -8.37 11.28
N MET A 145 0.48 -8.50 10.54
CA MET A 145 1.44 -9.61 10.69
C MET A 145 2.23 -9.49 11.99
N SER A 146 2.36 -10.63 12.68
CA SER A 146 3.18 -10.76 13.88
C SER A 146 4.64 -10.98 13.53
N LYS A 147 5.55 -10.79 14.54
CA LYS A 147 6.98 -11.09 14.40
C LYS A 147 7.24 -12.46 13.77
N LYS A 148 6.58 -13.52 14.25
CA LYS A 148 6.74 -14.89 13.73
C LYS A 148 6.35 -15.05 12.26
N GLU A 149 5.30 -14.32 11.83
CA GLU A 149 4.89 -14.33 10.43
C GLU A 149 5.89 -13.59 9.56
N LEU A 150 6.45 -12.47 10.07
CA LEU A 150 7.49 -11.71 9.38
C LEU A 150 8.77 -12.52 9.24
N GLU A 151 9.23 -13.22 10.29
CA GLU A 151 10.38 -14.13 10.25
C GLU A 151 10.24 -15.16 9.13
N LYS A 152 9.06 -15.75 8.99
CA LYS A 152 8.79 -16.75 7.94
C LYS A 152 8.81 -16.16 6.53
N VAL A 153 8.21 -15.00 6.30
CA VAL A 153 8.18 -14.39 4.96
C VAL A 153 9.52 -13.81 4.56
N ALA A 154 10.39 -13.48 5.53
CA ALA A 154 11.75 -13.00 5.28
C ALA A 154 12.68 -14.07 4.66
N GLU A 155 12.28 -15.34 4.65
CA GLU A 155 12.99 -16.42 3.95
C GLU A 155 12.89 -16.32 2.41
N ILE A 156 11.92 -15.54 1.89
CA ILE A 156 11.71 -15.35 0.45
C ILE A 156 12.70 -14.28 -0.03
N PRO A 157 13.41 -14.48 -1.16
CA PRO A 157 14.43 -13.55 -1.65
C PRO A 157 13.80 -12.35 -2.39
N VAL A 158 12.93 -11.62 -1.70
CA VAL A 158 12.27 -10.38 -2.13
C VAL A 158 12.42 -9.33 -1.04
N GLU A 159 12.57 -8.07 -1.40
CA GLU A 159 12.61 -6.99 -0.42
C GLU A 159 11.27 -6.89 0.34
N LEU A 160 11.33 -6.95 1.67
CA LEU A 160 10.16 -6.75 2.52
C LEU A 160 10.13 -5.32 3.07
N GLU A 161 8.95 -4.71 3.04
CA GLU A 161 8.68 -3.39 3.61
C GLU A 161 7.60 -3.50 4.68
N VAL A 162 7.89 -2.98 5.89
CA VAL A 162 7.04 -3.08 7.07
C VAL A 162 6.70 -1.69 7.62
N PHE A 163 5.42 -1.42 7.90
CA PHE A 163 5.03 -0.18 8.56
C PHE A 163 5.45 -0.16 10.03
N VAL A 164 6.36 0.75 10.39
CA VAL A 164 6.90 0.86 11.75
C VAL A 164 6.22 1.92 12.60
N HIS A 165 5.61 2.96 12.00
CA HIS A 165 4.99 4.04 12.77
C HIS A 165 3.83 4.69 12.02
N GLY A 166 2.85 5.18 12.77
CA GLY A 166 1.77 6.07 12.33
C GLY A 166 0.36 5.48 12.43
N ALA A 167 -0.57 6.06 11.70
CA ALA A 167 -1.99 5.73 11.79
C ALA A 167 -2.29 4.26 11.45
N LEU A 168 -2.94 3.55 12.37
CA LEU A 168 -3.36 2.16 12.19
C LEU A 168 -4.82 2.09 11.73
N CYS A 169 -5.07 1.39 10.63
CA CYS A 169 -6.42 1.06 10.18
C CYS A 169 -6.96 -0.13 10.96
N MET A 170 -8.28 -0.17 11.17
CA MET A 170 -8.96 -1.33 11.75
C MET A 170 -9.09 -2.47 10.74
N CYS A 171 -9.28 -2.15 9.48
CA CYS A 171 -9.46 -3.10 8.39
C CYS A 171 -8.12 -3.46 7.76
N VAL A 172 -7.94 -4.70 7.36
CA VAL A 172 -6.87 -5.13 6.46
C VAL A 172 -6.89 -4.25 5.22
N SER A 173 -5.73 -3.71 4.85
CA SER A 173 -5.62 -2.79 3.72
C SER A 173 -6.12 -3.44 2.42
N GLY A 174 -6.80 -2.66 1.56
CA GLY A 174 -7.41 -3.18 0.34
C GLY A 174 -8.76 -3.89 0.51
N GLN A 175 -9.18 -4.18 1.75
CA GLN A 175 -10.42 -4.92 2.06
C GLN A 175 -11.49 -4.06 2.76
N CYS A 176 -11.36 -2.72 2.66
CA CYS A 176 -12.29 -1.79 3.31
C CYS A 176 -13.23 -1.13 2.30
N TYR A 177 -14.50 -1.51 2.35
CA TYR A 177 -15.58 -0.95 1.52
C TYR A 177 -16.53 -0.06 2.33
N PHE A 178 -16.25 0.17 3.62
CA PHE A 178 -17.17 0.84 4.54
C PHE A 178 -17.49 2.27 4.13
N SER A 179 -16.47 3.06 3.81
CA SER A 179 -16.65 4.45 3.38
C SER A 179 -17.36 4.55 2.00
N ALA A 180 -17.08 3.62 1.10
CA ALA A 180 -17.77 3.52 -0.20
C ALA A 180 -19.27 3.25 -0.01
N MET A 181 -19.62 2.25 0.80
CA MET A 181 -21.02 1.88 1.04
C MET A 181 -21.83 2.98 1.74
N LEU A 182 -21.24 3.71 2.69
CA LEU A 182 -21.93 4.79 3.40
C LEU A 182 -22.05 6.09 2.60
N GLY A 183 -21.09 6.41 1.73
CA GLY A 183 -21.03 7.72 1.09
C GLY A 183 -20.35 7.79 -0.27
N SER A 184 -20.22 6.66 -1.00
CA SER A 184 -19.57 6.55 -2.31
C SER A 184 -18.09 6.99 -2.34
N ARG A 185 -17.45 7.15 -1.17
CA ARG A 185 -16.04 7.54 -1.04
C ARG A 185 -15.17 6.30 -0.79
N SER A 186 -14.64 5.72 -1.86
CA SER A 186 -13.88 4.48 -1.75
C SER A 186 -12.53 4.66 -1.06
N GLY A 187 -12.26 3.78 -0.07
CA GLY A 187 -10.93 3.66 0.52
C GLY A 187 -9.91 3.06 -0.44
N ASN A 188 -10.36 2.20 -1.36
CA ASN A 188 -9.54 1.59 -2.40
C ASN A 188 -9.21 2.57 -3.54
N ARG A 189 -9.88 3.74 -3.57
CA ARG A 189 -9.59 4.85 -4.50
C ARG A 189 -9.04 6.09 -3.79
N GLY A 190 -8.56 5.94 -2.56
CA GLY A 190 -7.93 7.03 -1.81
C GLY A 190 -8.90 8.04 -1.18
N ALA A 191 -10.22 7.90 -1.36
CA ALA A 191 -11.23 8.88 -0.93
C ALA A 191 -11.87 8.58 0.44
N CYS A 192 -11.26 7.72 1.26
CA CYS A 192 -11.80 7.28 2.55
C CYS A 192 -12.20 8.44 3.48
N ALA A 193 -13.47 8.45 3.92
CA ALA A 193 -13.99 9.41 4.89
C ALA A 193 -13.72 9.05 6.35
N GLN A 194 -12.99 7.98 6.62
CA GLN A 194 -12.64 7.46 7.94
C GLN A 194 -13.86 7.16 8.85
N PRO A 195 -14.92 6.47 8.37
CA PRO A 195 -16.10 6.18 9.19
C PRO A 195 -15.77 5.33 10.41
N CYS A 196 -14.70 4.54 10.39
CA CYS A 196 -14.21 3.77 11.54
C CYS A 196 -13.79 4.63 12.75
N ARG A 197 -13.68 5.95 12.59
CA ARG A 197 -13.39 6.90 13.68
C ARG A 197 -14.63 7.50 14.33
N LEU A 198 -15.80 7.23 13.75
CA LEU A 198 -17.09 7.60 14.36
C LEU A 198 -17.43 6.64 15.49
N PRO A 199 -18.33 7.04 16.41
CA PRO A 199 -18.81 6.14 17.45
C PRO A 199 -19.58 4.95 16.86
N PHE A 200 -19.15 3.76 17.25
CA PHE A 200 -19.84 2.49 17.04
C PHE A 200 -19.78 1.69 18.33
N SER A 201 -20.92 1.17 18.75
CA SER A 201 -21.05 0.42 20.00
C SER A 201 -21.18 -1.07 19.75
N VAL A 202 -20.64 -1.89 20.63
CA VAL A 202 -20.88 -3.33 20.67
C VAL A 202 -21.40 -3.70 22.06
N GLY A 203 -22.37 -4.59 22.14
CA GLY A 203 -22.95 -4.97 23.43
C GLY A 203 -23.83 -3.88 24.06
N LYS A 204 -23.59 -3.54 25.35
CA LYS A 204 -24.41 -2.60 26.12
C LYS A 204 -23.82 -1.18 26.21
N VAL A 205 -22.59 -0.96 25.75
CA VAL A 205 -21.93 0.34 25.80
C VAL A 205 -22.54 1.28 24.77
N LYS A 206 -22.81 2.53 25.17
CA LYS A 206 -23.24 3.60 24.28
C LYS A 206 -22.02 4.44 23.87
N ASP A 207 -22.04 4.95 22.64
CA ASP A 207 -21.00 5.83 22.08
C ASP A 207 -19.57 5.24 22.13
N GLY A 208 -19.46 3.92 22.03
CA GLY A 208 -18.18 3.22 21.94
C GLY A 208 -17.43 3.50 20.64
N HIS A 209 -16.14 3.22 20.61
CA HIS A 209 -15.27 3.37 19.44
C HIS A 209 -14.74 2.01 18.95
N ALA A 210 -15.64 1.06 18.71
CA ALA A 210 -15.32 -0.34 18.39
C ALA A 210 -14.51 -0.55 17.11
N LEU A 211 -14.33 0.47 16.28
CA LEU A 211 -13.53 0.43 15.05
C LEU A 211 -12.30 1.33 15.09
N SER A 212 -11.98 1.97 16.23
CA SER A 212 -10.86 2.89 16.34
C SER A 212 -9.69 2.28 17.11
N LEU A 213 -8.55 2.13 16.45
CA LEU A 213 -7.30 1.68 17.07
C LEU A 213 -6.39 2.85 17.44
N LYS A 214 -5.51 2.63 18.44
CA LYS A 214 -4.33 3.46 18.70
C LYS A 214 -3.44 3.53 17.46
N ASP A 215 -2.50 4.47 17.43
CA ASP A 215 -1.51 4.51 16.35
C ASP A 215 -0.48 3.40 16.52
N ASN A 216 0.01 2.86 15.39
CA ASN A 216 1.07 1.86 15.39
C ASN A 216 2.41 2.49 15.80
N SER A 217 3.19 1.82 16.63
CA SER A 217 4.60 2.11 16.78
C SER A 217 5.38 0.85 17.15
N ILE A 218 6.14 0.36 16.20
CA ILE A 218 7.10 -0.74 16.36
C ILE A 218 8.53 -0.25 16.11
N ILE A 219 8.77 1.07 16.22
CA ILE A 219 10.11 1.65 16.10
C ILE A 219 11.11 0.96 17.02
N PRO A 220 10.78 0.63 18.29
CA PRO A 220 11.73 -0.07 19.17
C PRO A 220 12.23 -1.43 18.65
N TYR A 221 11.59 -1.97 17.63
CA TYR A 221 11.95 -3.27 17.05
C TYR A 221 12.67 -3.16 15.69
N ILE A 222 13.06 -1.96 15.24
CA ILE A 222 13.73 -1.73 13.94
C ILE A 222 15.02 -2.59 13.81
N THR A 223 15.82 -2.68 14.87
CA THR A 223 17.02 -3.51 14.88
C THR A 223 16.69 -4.99 14.65
N GLN A 224 15.63 -5.49 15.29
CA GLN A 224 15.16 -6.87 15.08
C GLN A 224 14.62 -7.09 13.66
N LEU A 225 13.95 -6.09 13.08
CA LEU A 225 13.48 -6.14 11.68
C LEU A 225 14.66 -6.21 10.70
N GLN A 226 15.71 -5.44 10.97
CA GLN A 226 16.96 -5.48 10.20
C GLN A 226 17.64 -6.85 10.29
N GLU A 227 17.75 -7.42 11.49
CA GLU A 227 18.30 -8.75 11.71
C GLU A 227 17.50 -9.87 11.01
N MET A 228 16.19 -9.69 10.84
CA MET A 228 15.33 -10.59 10.04
C MET A 228 15.52 -10.46 8.53
N GLY A 229 16.24 -9.42 8.05
CA GLY A 229 16.36 -9.14 6.62
C GLY A 229 15.25 -8.28 6.02
N VAL A 230 14.45 -7.59 6.85
CA VAL A 230 13.49 -6.59 6.36
C VAL A 230 14.26 -5.44 5.72
N ALA A 231 13.93 -5.13 4.45
CA ALA A 231 14.66 -4.15 3.67
C ALA A 231 14.25 -2.70 4.01
N SER A 232 12.99 -2.46 4.37
CA SER A 232 12.47 -1.10 4.55
C SER A 232 11.52 -0.93 5.73
N ALA A 233 11.79 0.06 6.57
CA ALA A 233 10.97 0.54 7.69
C ALA A 233 10.14 1.74 7.24
N LYS A 234 8.85 1.51 6.98
CA LYS A 234 7.94 2.52 6.42
C LYS A 234 7.19 3.30 7.49
N ILE A 235 7.20 4.62 7.36
CA ILE A 235 6.43 5.54 8.19
C ILE A 235 5.12 5.88 7.46
N GLU A 236 3.95 5.72 8.11
CA GLU A 236 2.64 6.17 7.58
C GLU A 236 2.44 7.66 7.88
N GLY A 237 2.01 8.47 6.88
CA GLY A 237 1.70 9.85 7.20
C GLY A 237 1.75 10.89 6.08
N ARG A 238 1.46 10.59 4.80
CA ARG A 238 1.49 11.55 3.68
C ARG A 238 0.59 12.79 3.86
N MET A 239 -0.45 12.71 4.70
CA MET A 239 -1.31 13.85 5.06
C MET A 239 -0.86 14.56 6.33
N LYS A 240 0.34 14.27 6.82
CA LYS A 240 0.89 14.86 8.04
C LYS A 240 1.78 16.05 7.71
N ARG A 241 1.98 16.91 8.74
CA ARG A 241 2.87 18.07 8.64
C ARG A 241 4.33 17.63 8.51
N PRO A 242 5.22 18.47 7.92
CA PRO A 242 6.65 18.20 7.84
C PRO A 242 7.30 17.89 9.19
N GLU A 243 6.84 18.56 10.27
CA GLU A 243 7.36 18.34 11.62
C GLU A 243 7.10 16.91 12.14
N TYR A 244 5.96 16.32 11.79
CA TYR A 244 5.70 14.91 12.10
C TYR A 244 6.65 13.99 11.34
N VAL A 245 6.88 14.27 10.05
CA VAL A 245 7.78 13.49 9.20
C VAL A 245 9.19 13.51 9.78
N SER A 246 9.71 14.72 10.09
CA SER A 246 11.03 14.90 10.73
C SER A 246 11.16 14.11 12.04
N ALA A 247 10.19 14.26 12.95
CA ALA A 247 10.22 13.58 14.26
C ALA A 247 10.22 12.04 14.12
N ALA A 248 9.39 11.51 13.21
CA ALA A 248 9.30 10.07 12.98
C ALA A 248 10.57 9.50 12.32
N VAL A 249 11.13 10.20 11.33
CA VAL A 249 12.39 9.81 10.67
C VAL A 249 13.55 9.79 11.69
N ARG A 250 13.67 10.85 12.51
CA ARG A 250 14.71 10.92 13.57
C ARG A 250 14.60 9.77 14.55
N ALA A 251 13.38 9.45 15.03
CA ALA A 251 13.17 8.33 15.94
C ALA A 251 13.56 6.98 15.32
N CYS A 252 13.20 6.76 14.04
CA CYS A 252 13.62 5.54 13.33
C CYS A 252 15.14 5.48 13.15
N LYS A 253 15.78 6.61 12.80
CA LYS A 253 17.24 6.70 12.62
C LYS A 253 17.99 6.46 13.93
N GLU A 254 17.56 7.10 15.03
CA GLU A 254 18.17 6.87 16.35
C GLU A 254 18.08 5.39 16.75
N GLN A 255 16.91 4.76 16.58
CA GLN A 255 16.74 3.33 16.89
C GLN A 255 17.61 2.44 16.01
N ARG A 256 17.69 2.72 14.71
CA ARG A 256 18.51 1.94 13.77
C ARG A 256 20.00 2.07 14.05
N ASP A 257 20.49 3.30 14.25
CA ASP A 257 21.93 3.60 14.32
C ASP A 257 22.49 3.42 15.74
N ASN A 258 21.70 3.64 16.79
CA ASN A 258 22.13 3.59 18.19
C ASN A 258 21.53 2.42 18.99
N GLY A 259 20.49 1.74 18.49
CA GLY A 259 19.76 0.70 19.19
C GLY A 259 18.73 1.20 20.24
N PHE A 260 18.56 2.51 20.37
CA PHE A 260 17.56 3.12 21.27
C PHE A 260 17.10 4.48 20.75
N ILE A 261 15.97 4.94 21.27
CA ILE A 261 15.42 6.30 21.03
C ILE A 261 15.70 7.14 22.27
N SER A 262 16.23 8.36 22.09
CA SER A 262 16.42 9.29 23.20
C SER A 262 15.08 9.75 23.80
N ASP A 263 15.07 10.08 25.09
CA ASP A 263 13.85 10.54 25.79
C ASP A 263 13.24 11.79 25.13
N ASP A 264 14.08 12.76 24.70
CA ASP A 264 13.63 13.97 23.98
C ASP A 264 12.93 13.60 22.65
N THR A 265 13.51 12.70 21.86
CA THR A 265 12.92 12.26 20.60
C THR A 265 11.63 11.47 20.83
N ALA A 266 11.56 10.62 21.86
CA ALA A 266 10.36 9.86 22.21
C ALA A 266 9.22 10.79 22.66
N GLU A 267 9.52 11.81 23.49
CA GLU A 267 8.57 12.82 23.93
C GLU A 267 8.05 13.67 22.76
N ILE A 268 8.95 14.15 21.90
CA ILE A 268 8.60 14.89 20.67
C ILE A 268 7.65 14.05 19.80
N LEU A 269 8.00 12.78 19.52
CA LEU A 269 7.21 11.90 18.67
C LEU A 269 5.78 11.68 19.22
N LYS A 270 5.67 11.50 20.54
CA LYS A 270 4.38 11.34 21.24
C LYS A 270 3.53 12.61 21.14
N ASN A 271 4.13 13.78 21.32
CA ASN A 271 3.44 15.07 21.39
C ASN A 271 3.05 15.61 20.00
N VAL A 272 3.83 15.31 18.95
CA VAL A 272 3.52 15.74 17.58
C VAL A 272 2.23 15.08 17.07
N PHE A 273 2.02 13.80 17.36
CA PHE A 273 0.81 13.08 16.95
C PHE A 273 0.66 11.74 17.66
N SER A 274 -0.39 11.58 18.46
CA SER A 274 -0.82 10.27 18.97
C SER A 274 -2.34 10.23 19.20
N ARG A 275 -2.90 9.03 19.22
CA ARG A 275 -4.30 8.75 19.57
C ARG A 275 -4.33 7.94 20.85
N THR A 276 -4.34 8.61 22.01
CA THR A 276 -4.27 7.92 23.31
C THR A 276 -3.05 6.98 23.44
N GLY A 277 -1.94 7.33 22.79
CA GLY A 277 -0.70 6.53 22.75
C GLY A 277 -0.59 5.60 21.55
N PHE A 278 0.40 4.70 21.63
CA PHE A 278 0.78 3.78 20.59
C PHE A 278 0.42 2.34 20.93
N THR A 279 0.44 1.47 19.93
CA THR A 279 0.29 0.03 20.08
C THR A 279 1.29 -0.72 19.16
N ASP A 280 1.81 -1.82 19.67
CA ASP A 280 2.61 -2.81 18.95
C ASP A 280 1.88 -4.17 18.90
N GLY A 281 0.60 -4.19 19.24
CA GLY A 281 -0.17 -5.40 19.50
C GLY A 281 -0.20 -6.42 18.36
N TYR A 282 -0.14 -5.98 17.09
CA TYR A 282 -0.03 -6.89 15.97
C TYR A 282 1.36 -7.54 15.92
N TYR A 283 2.43 -6.77 15.95
CA TYR A 283 3.80 -7.29 15.92
C TYR A 283 4.08 -8.27 17.05
N THR A 284 3.68 -7.94 18.27
CA THR A 284 3.84 -8.80 19.44
C THR A 284 2.83 -9.94 19.54
N GLY A 285 1.81 -9.96 18.66
CA GLY A 285 0.71 -10.93 18.69
C GLY A 285 -0.32 -10.72 19.80
N LYS A 286 -0.23 -9.60 20.55
CA LYS A 286 -1.12 -9.25 21.67
C LYS A 286 -2.30 -8.40 21.19
N THR A 287 -3.20 -9.02 20.43
CA THR A 287 -4.42 -8.36 19.94
C THR A 287 -5.50 -8.33 21.02
N GLY A 288 -6.34 -7.28 21.06
CA GLY A 288 -7.45 -7.19 22.01
C GLY A 288 -7.80 -5.76 22.37
N TYR A 289 -8.38 -5.61 23.58
CA TYR A 289 -8.86 -4.35 24.14
C TYR A 289 -7.80 -3.25 24.15
N GLU A 290 -6.57 -3.57 24.56
CA GLU A 290 -5.47 -2.61 24.71
C GLU A 290 -5.07 -1.90 23.39
N MET A 291 -5.43 -2.46 22.24
CA MET A 291 -5.18 -1.82 20.94
C MET A 291 -6.18 -0.73 20.59
N PHE A 292 -7.36 -0.68 21.26
CA PHE A 292 -8.37 0.32 20.94
C PHE A 292 -8.01 1.68 21.55
N GLY A 293 -8.30 2.74 20.78
CA GLY A 293 -8.05 4.12 21.21
C GLY A 293 -8.70 5.12 20.25
N TYR A 294 -9.04 6.29 20.75
CA TYR A 294 -9.61 7.39 19.98
C TYR A 294 -8.97 8.71 20.37
N ARG A 295 -8.97 9.68 19.49
CA ARG A 295 -8.35 10.98 19.72
C ARG A 295 -9.17 11.80 20.73
N ARG A 296 -8.54 12.20 21.82
CA ARG A 296 -9.12 13.06 22.86
C ARG A 296 -8.72 14.51 22.63
N LYS A 297 -9.42 15.46 23.27
CA LYS A 297 -9.08 16.89 23.18
C LYS A 297 -7.65 17.16 23.64
N ASN A 298 -7.19 16.50 24.69
CA ASN A 298 -5.84 16.66 25.22
C ASN A 298 -4.75 16.21 24.22
N ASP A 299 -5.02 15.23 23.37
CA ASP A 299 -4.07 14.79 22.32
C ASP A 299 -3.85 15.85 21.23
N VAL A 300 -4.71 16.88 21.18
CA VAL A 300 -4.60 18.01 20.25
C VAL A 300 -3.79 19.16 20.86
N VAL A 301 -3.93 19.38 22.16
CA VAL A 301 -3.31 20.51 22.87
C VAL A 301 -1.79 20.34 23.01
N SER A 302 -1.29 19.12 23.08
CA SER A 302 0.14 18.83 23.21
C SER A 302 0.97 19.22 21.97
N ALA A 303 0.34 19.34 20.81
CA ALA A 303 0.98 19.75 19.55
C ALA A 303 0.88 21.29 19.38
N ASP A 304 1.67 22.05 20.13
CA ASP A 304 1.70 23.51 20.08
C ASP A 304 2.73 24.08 19.09
N GLU A 305 2.65 25.38 18.82
CA GLU A 305 3.55 26.06 17.87
C GLU A 305 5.01 26.12 18.40
N LYS A 306 5.22 26.09 19.72
CA LYS A 306 6.56 26.06 20.31
C LYS A 306 7.27 24.75 19.98
N LEU A 307 6.55 23.62 20.08
CA LEU A 307 7.05 22.30 19.69
C LEU A 307 7.37 22.27 18.18
N PHE A 308 6.44 22.73 17.34
CA PHE A 308 6.66 22.76 15.90
C PHE A 308 7.86 23.64 15.50
N SER A 309 8.03 24.81 16.15
CA SER A 309 9.20 25.68 15.92
C SER A 309 10.51 24.99 16.30
N LYS A 310 10.56 24.28 17.45
CA LYS A 310 11.72 23.48 17.86
C LYS A 310 12.08 22.44 16.81
N ILE A 311 11.09 21.74 16.26
CA ILE A 311 11.30 20.70 15.25
C ILE A 311 11.77 21.32 13.93
N ARG A 312 11.13 22.40 13.45
CA ARG A 312 11.56 23.10 12.22
C ARG A 312 13.01 23.58 12.30
N GLN A 313 13.43 24.04 13.46
CA GLN A 313 14.81 24.45 13.66
C GLN A 313 15.80 23.28 13.47
N SER A 314 15.41 22.05 13.77
CA SER A 314 16.29 20.87 13.68
C SER A 314 16.59 20.42 12.23
N TYR A 315 15.80 20.85 11.25
CA TYR A 315 16.03 20.57 9.81
C TYR A 315 16.03 21.83 8.95
N LYS A 316 16.31 23.00 9.57
CA LYS A 316 16.31 24.29 8.88
C LYS A 316 17.43 24.40 7.85
N ASP A 317 18.63 24.01 8.25
CA ASP A 317 19.82 24.13 7.41
C ASP A 317 19.94 22.93 6.45
N GLU A 318 20.61 23.15 5.32
CA GLU A 318 20.86 22.09 4.35
C GLU A 318 21.74 20.99 4.96
N LEU A 319 21.46 19.74 4.62
CA LEU A 319 22.25 18.61 5.05
C LEU A 319 23.48 18.50 4.15
N SER A 320 24.66 18.87 4.67
CA SER A 320 25.94 18.75 3.97
C SER A 320 26.67 17.51 4.48
N ASP A 321 26.26 16.34 4.01
CA ASP A 321 26.76 15.03 4.46
C ASP A 321 27.47 14.23 3.36
N ILE A 322 27.55 14.78 2.14
CA ILE A 322 28.22 14.14 1.01
C ILE A 322 29.65 14.60 0.95
N ALA A 323 30.60 13.69 1.25
CA ALA A 323 32.01 13.95 1.15
C ALA A 323 32.46 14.08 -0.31
N ILE A 324 33.21 15.12 -0.63
CA ILE A 324 33.88 15.30 -1.91
C ILE A 324 35.36 15.51 -1.72
N ASN A 325 36.15 15.01 -2.68
CA ASN A 325 37.54 15.25 -2.79
C ASN A 325 37.82 16.18 -3.96
N GLY A 326 38.78 17.11 -3.83
CA GLY A 326 39.04 18.07 -4.88
C GLY A 326 40.52 18.39 -5.09
N THR A 327 40.83 18.84 -6.30
CA THR A 327 42.16 19.38 -6.68
C THR A 327 41.95 20.67 -7.46
N PHE A 328 42.49 21.74 -6.94
CA PHE A 328 42.57 23.02 -7.65
C PHE A 328 43.96 23.24 -8.18
N THR A 329 44.10 23.55 -9.48
CA THR A 329 45.38 23.80 -10.13
C THR A 329 45.33 25.15 -10.85
N ALA A 330 46.34 26.00 -10.61
CA ALA A 330 46.49 27.29 -11.28
C ALA A 330 47.96 27.63 -11.49
N LYS A 331 48.35 27.96 -12.75
CA LYS A 331 49.67 28.36 -13.16
C LYS A 331 49.61 29.67 -13.91
N ILE A 332 50.72 30.45 -13.85
CA ILE A 332 50.81 31.71 -14.55
C ILE A 332 50.70 31.47 -16.06
N SER A 333 49.91 32.30 -16.75
CA SER A 333 49.59 32.23 -18.17
C SER A 333 48.73 31.00 -18.58
N GLU A 334 48.22 30.22 -17.63
CA GLU A 334 47.28 29.13 -17.88
C GLU A 334 45.89 29.43 -17.28
N ASN A 335 44.86 28.75 -17.77
CA ASN A 335 43.52 28.80 -17.20
C ASN A 335 43.45 27.90 -15.95
N PRO A 336 42.93 28.37 -14.82
CA PRO A 336 42.81 27.54 -13.62
C PRO A 336 41.79 26.43 -13.80
N THR A 337 42.03 25.28 -13.19
CA THR A 337 41.16 24.13 -13.20
C THR A 337 40.77 23.72 -11.77
N LEU A 338 39.51 23.29 -11.60
CA LEU A 338 39.00 22.67 -10.39
C LEU A 338 38.44 21.30 -10.76
N GLU A 339 39.02 20.28 -10.17
CA GLU A 339 38.50 18.88 -10.26
C GLU A 339 37.91 18.50 -8.92
N ILE A 340 36.70 17.95 -8.94
CA ILE A 340 36.01 17.39 -7.74
C ILE A 340 35.46 16.01 -8.03
N THR A 341 35.41 15.19 -7.00
CA THR A 341 34.78 13.86 -7.09
C THR A 341 34.06 13.48 -5.79
N ASP A 342 32.92 12.81 -5.89
CA ASP A 342 32.20 12.14 -4.77
C ASP A 342 32.53 10.65 -4.66
N GLY A 343 33.56 10.17 -5.36
CA GLY A 343 33.95 8.78 -5.45
C GLY A 343 33.26 8.00 -6.59
N THR A 344 32.14 8.50 -7.10
CA THR A 344 31.39 7.92 -8.22
C THR A 344 31.48 8.79 -9.47
N HIS A 345 31.31 10.09 -9.32
CA HIS A 345 31.33 11.09 -10.39
C HIS A 345 32.59 11.94 -10.34
N ASN A 346 33.09 12.34 -11.50
CA ASN A 346 34.24 13.19 -11.62
C ASN A 346 33.88 14.42 -12.46
N ILE A 347 34.09 15.61 -11.91
CA ILE A 347 33.83 16.90 -12.55
C ILE A 347 35.13 17.64 -12.70
N LYS A 348 35.32 18.24 -13.87
CA LYS A 348 36.45 19.16 -14.15
C LYS A 348 35.90 20.45 -14.73
N VAL A 349 36.12 21.53 -14.02
CA VAL A 349 35.79 22.91 -14.47
C VAL A 349 37.06 23.65 -14.80
N THR A 350 37.09 24.27 -15.97
CA THR A 350 38.19 25.16 -16.41
C THR A 350 37.61 26.56 -16.57
N SER A 351 38.22 27.56 -15.92
CA SER A 351 37.78 28.96 -16.06
C SER A 351 38.34 29.57 -17.35
N ASP A 352 37.60 30.51 -17.95
CA ASP A 352 38.10 31.32 -19.07
C ASP A 352 39.11 32.39 -18.63
N PHE A 353 39.32 32.56 -17.33
CA PHE A 353 40.30 33.52 -16.79
C PHE A 353 41.70 32.98 -16.93
N VAL A 354 42.58 33.75 -17.55
CA VAL A 354 44.02 33.42 -17.62
C VAL A 354 44.74 33.98 -16.40
N CYS A 355 45.38 33.11 -15.63
CA CYS A 355 46.13 33.50 -14.44
C CYS A 355 47.31 34.40 -14.76
N GLN A 356 47.49 35.44 -13.96
CA GLN A 356 48.55 36.45 -14.15
C GLN A 356 49.56 36.42 -13.01
N LYS A 357 50.73 36.98 -13.22
CA LYS A 357 51.68 37.21 -12.15
C LYS A 357 51.21 38.38 -11.28
N ALA A 358 51.25 38.22 -9.97
CA ALA A 358 50.80 39.23 -9.01
C ALA A 358 51.75 40.43 -9.00
N GLU A 359 51.20 41.63 -9.16
CA GLU A 359 51.98 42.88 -9.05
C GLU A 359 52.08 43.38 -7.60
N LYS A 360 51.05 43.15 -6.76
CA LYS A 360 50.99 43.65 -5.38
C LYS A 360 50.69 42.54 -4.34
N VAL A 361 49.71 41.71 -4.57
CA VAL A 361 49.29 40.67 -3.61
C VAL A 361 49.09 39.37 -4.37
N ALA A 362 49.88 38.35 -4.04
CA ALA A 362 49.73 37.01 -4.57
C ALA A 362 48.52 36.27 -3.93
N LEU A 363 47.99 35.34 -4.64
CA LEU A 363 46.95 34.44 -4.11
C LEU A 363 47.55 33.59 -2.99
N ASP A 364 46.99 33.71 -1.78
CA ASP A 364 47.34 32.90 -0.64
C ASP A 364 46.62 31.54 -0.74
N LYS A 365 47.40 30.45 -0.66
CA LYS A 365 46.88 29.07 -0.70
C LYS A 365 45.79 28.84 0.36
N THR A 366 45.98 29.36 1.57
CA THR A 366 45.01 29.23 2.67
C THR A 366 43.70 29.94 2.38
N LYS A 367 43.76 31.14 1.75
CA LYS A 367 42.58 31.87 1.29
C LYS A 367 41.87 31.13 0.16
N CYS A 368 42.61 30.54 -0.77
CA CYS A 368 42.06 29.74 -1.86
C CYS A 368 41.28 28.53 -1.31
N GLU A 369 41.91 27.76 -0.44
CA GLU A 369 41.31 26.62 0.24
C GLU A 369 40.05 27.04 1.00
N THR A 370 40.12 28.09 1.80
CA THR A 370 38.99 28.62 2.56
C THR A 370 37.81 29.02 1.67
N GLN A 371 38.07 29.62 0.49
CA GLN A 371 37.00 30.02 -0.44
C GLN A 371 36.35 28.79 -1.14
N LEU A 372 37.16 27.84 -1.55
CA LEU A 372 36.66 26.62 -2.20
C LEU A 372 35.89 25.73 -1.23
N LYS A 373 36.32 25.65 0.02
CA LYS A 373 35.59 24.88 1.09
C LYS A 373 34.28 25.52 1.54
N LYS A 374 33.92 26.72 1.07
CA LYS A 374 32.61 27.34 1.37
C LYS A 374 31.47 26.69 0.59
N THR A 375 31.13 25.47 0.94
CA THR A 375 30.06 24.69 0.32
C THR A 375 28.70 24.85 1.02
N GLY A 376 28.57 25.77 1.98
CA GLY A 376 27.31 25.97 2.75
C GLY A 376 26.10 26.15 1.85
N SER A 377 24.95 25.64 2.28
CA SER A 377 23.70 25.54 1.53
C SER A 377 23.72 24.55 0.34
N THR A 378 24.66 23.58 0.34
CA THR A 378 24.73 22.48 -0.62
C THR A 378 24.84 21.14 0.14
N ALA A 379 24.61 20.04 -0.56
CA ALA A 379 24.72 18.69 -0.01
C ALA A 379 26.18 18.27 0.33
N TYR A 380 27.17 19.06 -0.04
CA TYR A 380 28.57 18.65 -0.08
C TYR A 380 29.45 19.30 1.00
N PHE A 381 30.46 18.54 1.43
CA PHE A 381 31.59 19.07 2.16
C PHE A 381 32.92 18.51 1.60
N PHE A 382 33.98 19.29 1.60
CA PHE A 382 35.29 18.78 1.19
C PHE A 382 35.91 17.95 2.32
N GLU A 383 36.06 16.66 2.10
CA GLU A 383 36.85 15.76 2.93
C GLU A 383 38.32 16.03 2.73
N SER A 384 38.77 16.21 1.46
CA SER A 384 40.12 16.63 1.11
C SER A 384 40.09 17.64 -0.04
N LEU A 385 41.04 18.61 -0.01
CA LEU A 385 41.22 19.58 -1.09
C LEU A 385 42.68 19.89 -1.25
N SER A 386 43.26 19.57 -2.41
CA SER A 386 44.63 19.86 -2.77
C SER A 386 44.68 21.16 -3.55
N ILE A 387 45.61 22.07 -3.17
CA ILE A 387 45.83 23.36 -3.83
C ILE A 387 47.22 23.38 -4.49
N ASN A 388 47.25 23.31 -5.81
CA ASN A 388 48.44 23.32 -6.67
C ASN A 388 48.54 24.66 -7.37
N THR A 389 49.24 25.63 -6.76
CA THR A 389 49.40 26.97 -7.31
C THR A 389 50.88 27.34 -7.35
N GLU A 390 51.28 28.09 -8.38
CA GLU A 390 52.59 28.71 -8.45
C GLU A 390 52.70 29.89 -7.49
N ASP A 391 53.95 30.19 -7.04
CA ASP A 391 54.20 31.35 -6.24
C ASP A 391 53.99 32.64 -7.05
N SER A 392 53.56 33.70 -6.37
CA SER A 392 53.27 35.00 -7.00
C SER A 392 52.13 34.99 -8.04
N LEU A 393 51.19 34.03 -7.95
CA LEU A 393 50.01 33.97 -8.81
C LEU A 393 48.96 35.01 -8.38
N SER A 394 48.32 35.67 -9.35
CA SER A 394 47.16 36.54 -9.15
C SER A 394 45.91 35.89 -9.75
N LEU A 395 44.87 35.69 -8.92
CA LEU A 395 43.58 35.19 -9.32
C LEU A 395 42.47 35.82 -8.46
N PRO A 396 41.43 36.41 -9.07
CA PRO A 396 40.32 36.98 -8.31
C PRO A 396 39.52 35.91 -7.55
N LEU A 397 39.12 36.18 -6.30
CA LEU A 397 38.28 35.26 -5.50
C LEU A 397 36.93 34.99 -6.13
N SER A 398 36.43 35.92 -6.96
CA SER A 398 35.19 35.73 -7.74
C SER A 398 35.29 34.56 -8.71
N VAL A 399 36.46 34.34 -9.34
CA VAL A 399 36.73 33.22 -10.24
C VAL A 399 36.65 31.89 -9.47
N LEU A 400 37.33 31.80 -8.31
CA LEU A 400 37.26 30.62 -7.45
C LEU A 400 35.81 30.28 -7.06
N ASN A 401 35.06 31.32 -6.68
CA ASN A 401 33.66 31.13 -6.29
C ASN A 401 32.75 30.70 -7.48
N ALA A 402 33.03 31.19 -8.69
CA ALA A 402 32.32 30.78 -9.91
C ALA A 402 32.61 29.30 -10.23
N MET A 403 33.92 28.94 -10.27
CA MET A 403 34.35 27.56 -10.52
C MET A 403 33.76 26.57 -9.52
N ARG A 404 33.77 26.91 -8.22
CA ARG A 404 33.14 26.06 -7.19
C ARG A 404 31.67 25.86 -7.45
N ARG A 405 30.90 26.94 -7.68
CA ARG A 405 29.47 26.85 -7.96
C ARG A 405 29.17 26.03 -9.19
N GLU A 406 29.95 26.23 -10.25
CA GLU A 406 29.79 25.47 -11.50
C GLU A 406 30.09 23.97 -11.29
N ALA A 407 31.20 23.65 -10.61
CA ALA A 407 31.58 22.26 -10.33
C ALA A 407 30.51 21.54 -9.50
N LEU A 408 29.97 22.19 -8.45
CA LEU A 408 28.91 21.61 -7.63
C LEU A 408 27.60 21.47 -8.41
N ALA A 409 27.26 22.45 -9.28
CA ALA A 409 26.04 22.34 -10.11
C ALA A 409 26.12 21.18 -11.13
N GLN A 410 27.32 20.99 -11.75
CA GLN A 410 27.52 19.83 -12.64
C GLN A 410 27.48 18.51 -11.88
N LEU A 411 27.96 18.46 -10.64
CA LEU A 411 27.85 17.27 -9.78
C LEU A 411 26.40 16.99 -9.41
N ASP A 412 25.64 18.04 -9.08
CA ASP A 412 24.17 17.91 -8.83
C ASP A 412 23.46 17.30 -10.04
N ASP A 413 23.78 17.73 -11.26
CA ASP A 413 23.15 17.21 -12.48
C ASP A 413 23.48 15.73 -12.73
N LEU A 414 24.69 15.30 -12.42
CA LEU A 414 25.07 13.89 -12.54
C LEU A 414 24.41 13.04 -11.46
N ARG A 415 24.38 13.49 -10.20
CA ARG A 415 23.78 12.77 -9.09
C ARG A 415 22.25 12.68 -9.21
N ALA A 416 21.64 13.73 -9.76
CA ALA A 416 20.19 13.78 -9.95
C ALA A 416 19.69 12.73 -10.95
N LYS A 417 20.52 12.27 -11.88
CA LYS A 417 20.14 11.30 -12.93
C LYS A 417 20.61 9.91 -12.56
N ARG A 418 19.69 9.00 -12.22
CA ARG A 418 20.01 7.63 -11.79
C ARG A 418 19.64 6.56 -12.80
N HIS A 419 18.54 6.75 -13.53
CA HIS A 419 18.00 5.75 -14.43
C HIS A 419 17.98 6.26 -15.87
N ASN A 420 17.92 5.34 -16.80
CA ASN A 420 17.70 5.63 -18.22
C ASN A 420 16.59 4.70 -18.74
N TYR A 421 15.37 4.99 -18.31
CA TYR A 421 14.21 4.16 -18.64
C TYR A 421 13.94 4.13 -20.13
N LYS A 422 13.90 2.92 -20.69
CA LYS A 422 13.36 2.70 -22.02
C LYS A 422 11.84 2.69 -21.94
N ILE A 423 11.22 3.64 -22.63
CA ILE A 423 9.77 3.77 -22.70
C ILE A 423 9.28 3.12 -24.01
N ASN A 424 8.33 2.21 -23.89
CA ASN A 424 7.63 1.63 -25.05
C ASN A 424 6.41 2.49 -25.38
N ASP A 425 6.15 2.66 -26.67
CA ASP A 425 4.90 3.29 -27.11
C ASP A 425 3.81 2.21 -27.21
N ILE A 426 2.77 2.36 -26.38
CA ILE A 426 1.63 1.45 -26.28
C ILE A 426 0.37 2.27 -26.43
N GLU A 427 -0.46 1.93 -27.40
CA GLU A 427 -1.77 2.51 -27.55
C GLU A 427 -2.77 1.88 -26.56
N ILE A 428 -3.51 2.69 -25.84
CA ILE A 428 -4.63 2.25 -25.00
C ILE A 428 -5.87 2.23 -25.88
N THR A 429 -6.27 1.05 -26.28
CA THR A 429 -7.49 0.84 -27.11
C THR A 429 -8.71 0.61 -26.21
N ALA A 430 -9.90 0.91 -26.73
CA ALA A 430 -11.14 0.56 -26.05
C ALA A 430 -11.24 -0.97 -25.86
N PRO A 431 -11.74 -1.44 -24.72
CA PRO A 431 -11.89 -2.88 -24.48
C PRO A 431 -12.79 -3.55 -25.52
N ASP A 432 -12.36 -4.70 -26.04
CA ASP A 432 -13.23 -5.52 -26.88
C ASP A 432 -14.24 -6.26 -26.02
N THR A 433 -15.51 -5.88 -26.13
CA THR A 433 -16.63 -6.46 -25.39
C THR A 433 -17.36 -7.56 -26.19
N SER A 434 -16.97 -7.83 -27.44
CA SER A 434 -17.66 -8.79 -28.33
C SER A 434 -17.47 -10.25 -27.87
N CYS A 435 -16.32 -10.54 -27.26
CA CYS A 435 -15.93 -11.88 -26.83
C CYS A 435 -16.31 -12.20 -25.36
N VAL A 436 -17.04 -11.32 -24.68
CA VAL A 436 -17.41 -11.51 -23.26
C VAL A 436 -18.38 -12.67 -23.12
N PRO A 437 -18.04 -13.72 -22.33
CA PRO A 437 -18.94 -14.85 -22.11
C PRO A 437 -20.18 -14.43 -21.33
N LYS A 438 -21.37 -14.69 -21.86
CA LYS A 438 -22.65 -14.41 -21.22
C LYS A 438 -23.31 -15.70 -20.74
N GLY A 439 -23.97 -15.63 -19.60
CA GLY A 439 -24.67 -16.75 -19.00
C GLY A 439 -25.57 -16.32 -17.83
N ASN A 440 -26.31 -17.27 -17.29
CA ASN A 440 -27.24 -17.06 -16.19
C ASN A 440 -26.97 -18.06 -15.04
N GLY A 441 -25.73 -18.57 -14.90
CA GLY A 441 -25.36 -19.47 -13.82
C GLY A 441 -25.62 -18.85 -12.46
N ILE A 442 -26.19 -19.61 -11.54
CA ILE A 442 -26.37 -19.16 -10.15
C ILE A 442 -25.33 -19.86 -9.29
N ARG A 443 -24.61 -19.11 -8.50
CA ARG A 443 -23.66 -19.62 -7.52
C ARG A 443 -24.05 -19.17 -6.12
N ALA A 444 -23.89 -20.05 -5.14
CA ALA A 444 -24.19 -19.72 -3.76
C ALA A 444 -22.96 -19.91 -2.87
N ARG A 445 -22.59 -18.88 -2.12
CA ARG A 445 -21.62 -18.97 -1.03
C ARG A 445 -22.39 -19.12 0.28
N MET A 446 -22.14 -20.20 1.03
CA MET A 446 -22.94 -20.59 2.18
C MET A 446 -22.07 -20.75 3.45
N THR A 447 -22.67 -20.46 4.60
CA THR A 447 -22.08 -20.73 5.92
C THR A 447 -22.47 -22.08 6.50
N THR A 448 -23.44 -22.76 5.89
CA THR A 448 -23.97 -24.07 6.33
C THR A 448 -23.83 -25.11 5.21
N ALA A 449 -23.55 -26.36 5.59
CA ALA A 449 -23.47 -27.50 4.67
C ALA A 449 -24.68 -28.44 4.78
N LYS A 450 -25.86 -27.92 5.10
CA LYS A 450 -27.10 -28.73 5.07
C LYS A 450 -27.66 -28.75 3.65
N PHE A 451 -27.94 -29.93 3.16
CA PHE A 451 -28.54 -30.12 1.86
C PHE A 451 -30.01 -29.69 1.81
N SER A 452 -30.41 -29.15 0.68
CA SER A 452 -31.78 -28.94 0.26
C SER A 452 -31.88 -29.14 -1.26
N PRO A 453 -33.01 -29.69 -1.78
CA PRO A 453 -33.21 -29.76 -3.23
C PRO A 453 -33.10 -28.44 -3.97
N ALA A 454 -33.36 -27.31 -3.33
CA ALA A 454 -33.19 -25.98 -3.89
C ALA A 454 -31.75 -25.70 -4.33
N PHE A 455 -30.77 -26.31 -3.70
CA PHE A 455 -29.34 -26.10 -4.03
C PHE A 455 -28.92 -26.67 -5.38
N LYS A 456 -29.73 -27.63 -5.92
CA LYS A 456 -29.53 -28.15 -7.29
C LYS A 456 -29.77 -27.10 -8.38
N ALA A 457 -30.42 -25.99 -8.05
CA ALA A 457 -30.58 -24.87 -8.96
C ALA A 457 -29.29 -24.06 -9.10
N CYS A 458 -28.32 -24.23 -8.20
CA CYS A 458 -27.01 -23.55 -8.27
C CYS A 458 -26.05 -24.35 -9.16
N GLU A 459 -25.36 -23.64 -10.07
CA GLU A 459 -24.29 -24.20 -10.89
C GLU A 459 -23.12 -24.67 -10.00
N LEU A 460 -22.83 -23.92 -8.94
CA LEU A 460 -21.76 -24.20 -7.99
C LEU A 460 -22.08 -23.62 -6.61
N ILE A 461 -21.79 -24.39 -5.56
CA ILE A 461 -22.03 -24.01 -4.17
C ILE A 461 -20.68 -23.97 -3.44
N TYR A 462 -20.31 -22.82 -2.90
CA TYR A 462 -19.13 -22.70 -2.07
C TYR A 462 -19.48 -22.85 -0.59
N VAL A 463 -18.83 -23.80 0.06
CA VAL A 463 -18.90 -24.01 1.50
C VAL A 463 -17.56 -23.65 2.17
N PRO A 464 -17.54 -23.30 3.47
CA PRO A 464 -16.29 -23.03 4.15
C PRO A 464 -15.32 -24.22 4.08
N ILE A 465 -14.03 -23.96 3.87
CA ILE A 465 -12.99 -25.00 3.75
C ILE A 465 -12.96 -25.97 4.94
N TYR A 466 -13.36 -25.51 6.13
CA TYR A 466 -13.42 -26.32 7.35
C TYR A 466 -14.71 -27.14 7.51
N THR A 467 -15.54 -27.21 6.47
CA THR A 467 -16.73 -28.11 6.45
C THR A 467 -16.27 -29.56 6.63
N ASP A 468 -16.98 -30.31 7.49
CA ASP A 468 -16.64 -31.72 7.79
C ASP A 468 -16.68 -32.58 6.53
N ASN A 469 -15.79 -33.59 6.47
CA ASN A 469 -15.68 -34.52 5.35
C ASN A 469 -17.00 -35.24 5.03
N GLU A 470 -17.69 -35.70 6.06
CA GLU A 470 -18.98 -36.40 5.87
C GLU A 470 -20.07 -35.51 5.28
N LYS A 471 -20.06 -34.20 5.64
CA LYS A 471 -20.97 -33.23 5.04
C LYS A 471 -20.59 -32.92 3.59
N LEU A 472 -19.29 -32.82 3.26
CA LEU A 472 -18.85 -32.67 1.88
C LEU A 472 -19.26 -33.84 1.01
N LYS A 473 -19.02 -35.08 1.48
CA LYS A 473 -19.44 -36.30 0.79
C LYS A 473 -20.95 -36.37 0.61
N SER A 474 -21.71 -36.01 1.64
CA SER A 474 -23.19 -35.99 1.56
C SER A 474 -23.69 -35.03 0.49
N LEU A 475 -23.18 -33.81 0.44
CA LEU A 475 -23.55 -32.81 -0.59
C LEU A 475 -23.23 -33.30 -2.02
N MET A 476 -22.07 -33.94 -2.23
CA MET A 476 -21.68 -34.51 -3.52
C MET A 476 -22.61 -35.72 -3.88
N ALA A 477 -22.89 -36.61 -2.93
CA ALA A 477 -23.77 -37.74 -3.14
C ALA A 477 -25.22 -37.31 -3.46
N ASP A 478 -25.66 -36.17 -2.91
CA ASP A 478 -26.93 -35.55 -3.21
C ASP A 478 -26.95 -34.85 -4.59
N GLY A 479 -25.84 -34.87 -5.33
CA GLY A 479 -25.71 -34.33 -6.69
C GLY A 479 -25.48 -32.82 -6.75
N CYS A 480 -24.99 -32.22 -5.68
CA CYS A 480 -24.54 -30.80 -5.68
C CYS A 480 -23.15 -30.66 -6.23
N ASN A 481 -22.92 -29.71 -7.13
CA ASN A 481 -21.60 -29.22 -7.46
C ASN A 481 -21.08 -28.34 -6.30
N ILE A 482 -20.01 -28.76 -5.65
CA ILE A 482 -19.47 -28.03 -4.51
C ILE A 482 -18.03 -27.59 -4.75
N GLY A 483 -17.72 -26.41 -4.27
CA GLY A 483 -16.37 -25.87 -4.09
C GLY A 483 -16.16 -25.45 -2.64
N VAL A 484 -14.92 -25.17 -2.27
CA VAL A 484 -14.60 -24.63 -0.95
C VAL A 484 -14.21 -23.17 -1.02
N GLU A 485 -14.68 -22.37 -0.07
CA GLU A 485 -14.21 -21.01 0.12
C GLU A 485 -12.97 -21.03 1.01
N ILE A 486 -11.85 -20.52 0.51
CA ILE A 486 -10.64 -20.24 1.31
C ILE A 486 -10.82 -18.89 1.99
N PRO A 487 -10.60 -18.77 3.31
CA PRO A 487 -10.74 -17.50 4.03
C PRO A 487 -9.94 -16.38 3.39
N ARG A 488 -10.51 -15.16 3.37
CA ARG A 488 -9.82 -13.98 2.83
C ARG A 488 -8.63 -13.53 3.71
N GLY A 489 -8.63 -13.87 5.00
CA GLY A 489 -7.51 -13.65 5.92
C GLY A 489 -6.90 -14.99 6.32
N LEU A 490 -5.61 -15.19 6.06
CA LEU A 490 -4.90 -16.45 6.35
C LEU A 490 -4.03 -16.39 7.60
N PHE A 491 -3.88 -15.21 8.20
CA PHE A 491 -3.01 -14.94 9.36
C PHE A 491 -2.84 -16.14 10.31
N LYS A 492 -1.60 -16.56 10.58
CA LYS A 492 -1.24 -17.66 11.48
C LYS A 492 -1.80 -19.04 11.11
N ASN A 493 -2.58 -19.17 10.04
CA ASN A 493 -3.32 -20.40 9.69
C ASN A 493 -3.02 -20.93 8.28
N GLU A 494 -2.11 -20.30 7.54
CA GLU A 494 -1.84 -20.65 6.14
C GLU A 494 -1.51 -22.13 5.95
N GLU A 495 -0.60 -22.70 6.75
CA GLU A 495 -0.23 -24.13 6.67
C GLU A 495 -1.39 -25.07 6.98
N ARG A 496 -2.20 -24.71 8.00
CA ARG A 496 -3.38 -25.49 8.36
C ARG A 496 -4.42 -25.49 7.24
N ILE A 497 -4.58 -24.33 6.57
CA ILE A 497 -5.50 -24.18 5.44
C ILE A 497 -4.97 -24.95 4.23
N ALA A 498 -3.67 -24.87 3.93
CA ALA A 498 -3.04 -25.63 2.85
C ALA A 498 -3.22 -27.14 3.03
N LYS A 499 -2.91 -27.66 4.23
CA LYS A 499 -3.15 -29.09 4.55
C LYS A 499 -4.63 -29.45 4.36
N ARG A 500 -5.54 -28.61 4.86
CA ARG A 500 -6.97 -28.87 4.71
C ARG A 500 -7.43 -28.84 3.25
N LEU A 501 -6.86 -28.00 2.44
CA LEU A 501 -7.16 -27.92 1.00
C LEU A 501 -6.77 -29.21 0.27
N SER A 502 -5.58 -29.77 0.57
CA SER A 502 -5.14 -31.06 0.04
C SER A 502 -6.11 -32.20 0.45
N GLU A 503 -6.56 -32.24 1.72
CA GLU A 503 -7.54 -33.22 2.18
C GLU A 503 -8.88 -33.09 1.41
N VAL A 504 -9.36 -31.87 1.23
CA VAL A 504 -10.60 -31.58 0.50
C VAL A 504 -10.49 -31.98 -0.98
N LYS A 505 -9.34 -31.71 -1.60
CA LYS A 505 -9.04 -32.14 -2.98
C LYS A 505 -9.08 -33.68 -3.11
N GLN A 506 -8.50 -34.42 -2.15
CA GLN A 506 -8.52 -35.88 -2.12
C GLN A 506 -9.94 -36.45 -1.98
N LEU A 507 -10.88 -35.70 -1.40
CA LEU A 507 -12.31 -36.08 -1.34
C LEU A 507 -13.04 -35.91 -2.68
N GLY A 508 -12.40 -35.30 -3.70
CA GLY A 508 -12.98 -35.08 -5.01
C GLY A 508 -13.55 -33.67 -5.22
N VAL A 509 -13.38 -32.74 -4.27
CA VAL A 509 -13.77 -31.33 -4.46
C VAL A 509 -12.67 -30.63 -5.26
N ASN A 510 -13.01 -30.11 -6.44
CA ASN A 510 -12.06 -29.57 -7.40
C ASN A 510 -12.11 -28.05 -7.55
N ASP A 511 -13.01 -27.37 -6.88
CA ASP A 511 -13.29 -25.94 -7.04
C ASP A 511 -12.94 -25.18 -5.75
N ALA A 512 -12.23 -24.05 -5.89
CA ALA A 512 -11.85 -23.20 -4.77
C ALA A 512 -12.16 -21.73 -5.06
N LEU A 513 -12.94 -21.09 -4.16
CA LEU A 513 -13.21 -19.66 -4.19
C LEU A 513 -12.11 -18.91 -3.42
N CYS A 514 -11.37 -18.04 -4.09
CA CYS A 514 -10.15 -17.41 -3.62
C CYS A 514 -10.28 -15.88 -3.61
N GLY A 515 -10.20 -15.27 -2.44
CA GLY A 515 -10.34 -13.82 -2.26
C GLY A 515 -9.04 -13.07 -1.95
N ASN A 516 -7.86 -13.72 -2.08
CA ASN A 516 -6.55 -13.13 -1.96
C ASN A 516 -5.52 -13.94 -2.78
N LEU A 517 -4.35 -13.37 -3.07
CA LEU A 517 -3.31 -13.98 -3.90
C LEU A 517 -2.75 -15.28 -3.32
N ALA A 518 -2.62 -15.39 -1.99
CA ALA A 518 -2.14 -16.61 -1.36
C ALA A 518 -3.11 -17.78 -1.54
N ALA A 519 -4.42 -17.52 -1.44
CA ALA A 519 -5.45 -18.52 -1.69
C ALA A 519 -5.44 -18.97 -3.16
N VAL A 520 -5.26 -18.05 -4.10
CA VAL A 520 -5.11 -18.37 -5.54
C VAL A 520 -3.88 -19.26 -5.75
N TYR A 521 -2.72 -18.85 -5.21
CA TYR A 521 -1.49 -19.62 -5.31
C TYR A 521 -1.64 -21.04 -4.74
N MET A 522 -2.23 -21.13 -3.53
CA MET A 522 -2.46 -22.40 -2.84
C MET A 522 -3.37 -23.34 -3.64
N ALA A 523 -4.50 -22.84 -4.16
CA ALA A 523 -5.45 -23.64 -4.93
C ALA A 523 -4.84 -24.11 -6.27
N LYS A 524 -4.05 -23.27 -6.93
CA LYS A 524 -3.29 -23.66 -8.14
C LYS A 524 -2.27 -24.76 -7.85
N SER A 525 -1.54 -24.67 -6.73
CA SER A 525 -0.56 -25.68 -6.33
C SER A 525 -1.19 -27.05 -6.10
N GLU A 526 -2.47 -27.10 -5.70
CA GLU A 526 -3.26 -28.32 -5.56
C GLU A 526 -4.01 -28.72 -6.85
N ASN A 527 -3.74 -28.08 -7.97
CA ASN A 527 -4.43 -28.32 -9.27
C ASN A 527 -5.96 -28.24 -9.15
N MET A 528 -6.47 -27.27 -8.40
CA MET A 528 -7.90 -26.97 -8.31
C MET A 528 -8.31 -25.94 -9.37
N ARG A 529 -9.59 -25.95 -9.77
CA ARG A 529 -10.17 -24.83 -10.53
C ARG A 529 -10.31 -23.63 -9.60
N VAL A 530 -9.68 -22.53 -9.98
CA VAL A 530 -9.58 -21.34 -9.15
C VAL A 530 -10.63 -20.31 -9.56
N HIS A 531 -11.56 -20.03 -8.67
CA HIS A 531 -12.59 -19.01 -8.85
C HIS A 531 -12.18 -17.75 -8.04
N GLY A 532 -11.93 -16.66 -8.75
CA GLY A 532 -11.58 -15.39 -8.10
C GLY A 532 -12.79 -14.77 -7.40
N SER A 533 -12.66 -14.38 -6.13
CA SER A 533 -13.72 -13.65 -5.42
C SER A 533 -13.48 -12.13 -5.49
N PHE A 534 -14.52 -11.33 -5.20
CA PHE A 534 -14.48 -9.87 -5.16
C PHE A 534 -13.30 -9.30 -4.35
N GLY A 535 -12.77 -10.03 -3.39
CA GLY A 535 -11.62 -9.64 -2.56
C GLY A 535 -10.32 -9.44 -3.33
N LEU A 536 -10.21 -9.94 -4.56
CA LEU A 536 -9.10 -9.66 -5.48
C LEU A 536 -9.16 -8.24 -6.05
N ASN A 537 -10.27 -7.51 -5.87
CA ASN A 537 -10.47 -6.14 -6.35
C ASN A 537 -10.26 -5.96 -7.86
N LEU A 538 -10.71 -6.91 -8.68
CA LEU A 538 -10.61 -6.84 -10.15
C LEU A 538 -11.69 -5.89 -10.68
N VAL A 539 -11.30 -4.84 -11.40
CA VAL A 539 -12.18 -3.74 -11.79
C VAL A 539 -11.98 -3.22 -13.21
N ASN A 540 -11.00 -3.71 -13.95
CA ASN A 540 -10.71 -3.27 -15.31
C ASN A 540 -10.32 -4.45 -16.21
N THR A 541 -10.29 -4.22 -17.50
CA THR A 541 -9.94 -5.23 -18.51
C THR A 541 -8.52 -5.79 -18.33
N TYR A 542 -7.55 -4.96 -17.94
CA TYR A 542 -6.18 -5.44 -17.71
C TYR A 542 -6.08 -6.37 -16.49
N ASP A 543 -6.93 -6.18 -15.47
CA ASP A 543 -7.07 -7.13 -14.36
C ASP A 543 -7.61 -8.48 -14.85
N LEU A 544 -8.62 -8.45 -15.73
CA LEU A 544 -9.24 -9.67 -16.25
C LEU A 544 -8.28 -10.44 -17.16
N LEU A 545 -7.49 -9.74 -17.98
CA LEU A 545 -6.43 -10.35 -18.79
C LEU A 545 -5.34 -10.98 -17.90
N TRP A 546 -4.95 -10.31 -16.81
CA TRP A 546 -4.05 -10.90 -15.82
C TRP A 546 -4.64 -12.16 -15.18
N ALA A 547 -5.91 -12.13 -14.77
CA ALA A 547 -6.57 -13.26 -14.13
C ALA A 547 -6.65 -14.48 -15.08
N GLU A 548 -6.95 -14.25 -16.35
CA GLU A 548 -6.96 -15.28 -17.40
C GLU A 548 -5.56 -15.88 -17.62
N GLU A 549 -4.54 -15.04 -17.81
CA GLU A 549 -3.14 -15.47 -17.98
C GLU A 549 -2.58 -16.18 -16.74
N TYR A 550 -2.99 -15.73 -15.57
CA TYR A 550 -2.59 -16.37 -14.31
C TYR A 550 -3.34 -17.70 -14.07
N GLY A 551 -4.33 -18.03 -14.90
CA GLY A 551 -5.02 -19.32 -14.95
C GLY A 551 -6.19 -19.44 -13.97
N LEU A 552 -6.91 -18.35 -13.71
CA LEU A 552 -8.21 -18.42 -13.03
C LEU A 552 -9.27 -18.94 -14.02
N GLU A 553 -10.19 -19.78 -13.53
CA GLU A 553 -11.33 -20.29 -14.31
C GLU A 553 -12.35 -19.18 -14.60
N ASP A 554 -12.61 -18.35 -13.58
CA ASP A 554 -13.53 -17.22 -13.63
C ASP A 554 -13.31 -16.28 -12.44
N VAL A 555 -14.03 -15.14 -12.44
CA VAL A 555 -13.90 -14.12 -11.41
C VAL A 555 -15.24 -13.52 -11.00
N GLU A 556 -15.42 -13.29 -9.71
CA GLU A 556 -16.45 -12.45 -9.14
C GLU A 556 -15.92 -11.01 -9.08
N LEU A 557 -16.52 -10.12 -9.87
CA LEU A 557 -16.10 -8.72 -9.99
C LEU A 557 -16.28 -7.94 -8.67
N SER A 558 -15.47 -6.92 -8.48
CA SER A 558 -15.64 -6.01 -7.35
C SER A 558 -17.02 -5.33 -7.41
N PHE A 559 -17.73 -5.30 -6.29
CA PHE A 559 -19.00 -4.58 -6.17
C PHE A 559 -18.85 -3.05 -6.07
N GLU A 560 -17.64 -2.52 -6.24
CA GLU A 560 -17.40 -1.08 -6.44
C GLU A 560 -17.60 -0.64 -7.90
N LEU A 561 -17.76 -1.60 -8.84
CA LEU A 561 -18.14 -1.34 -10.22
C LEU A 561 -19.61 -0.95 -10.37
N THR A 562 -19.91 -0.05 -11.30
CA THR A 562 -21.27 0.18 -11.76
C THR A 562 -21.68 -0.81 -12.86
N PHE A 563 -22.98 -1.01 -13.09
CA PHE A 563 -23.47 -1.80 -14.21
C PHE A 563 -22.96 -1.30 -15.57
N GLU A 564 -22.85 0.00 -15.74
CA GLU A 564 -22.27 0.59 -16.94
C GLU A 564 -20.81 0.16 -17.14
N ARG A 565 -19.97 0.23 -16.11
CA ARG A 565 -18.57 -0.21 -16.17
C ARG A 565 -18.46 -1.71 -16.42
N ILE A 566 -19.30 -2.53 -15.77
CA ILE A 566 -19.33 -3.99 -15.98
C ILE A 566 -19.56 -4.32 -17.45
N ASN A 567 -20.49 -3.62 -18.12
CA ASN A 567 -20.80 -3.84 -19.54
C ASN A 567 -19.70 -3.35 -20.49
N ARG A 568 -18.77 -2.53 -20.03
CA ARG A 568 -17.64 -2.02 -20.81
C ARG A 568 -16.36 -2.85 -20.65
N LEU A 569 -16.31 -3.78 -19.69
CA LEU A 569 -15.15 -4.64 -19.50
C LEU A 569 -14.98 -5.59 -20.69
N GLY A 570 -13.77 -5.65 -21.24
CA GLY A 570 -13.36 -6.62 -22.25
C GLY A 570 -12.82 -7.93 -21.67
N GLY A 571 -12.21 -8.76 -22.52
CA GLY A 571 -11.58 -10.04 -22.14
C GLY A 571 -12.55 -11.22 -22.18
N THR A 572 -11.98 -12.43 -22.22
CA THR A 572 -12.68 -13.69 -22.46
C THR A 572 -12.94 -14.49 -21.19
N ILE A 573 -12.36 -14.12 -20.05
CA ILE A 573 -12.59 -14.80 -18.78
C ILE A 573 -14.04 -14.66 -18.34
N LYS A 574 -14.65 -15.78 -17.90
CA LYS A 574 -15.98 -15.77 -17.30
C LYS A 574 -16.01 -14.87 -16.06
N ARG A 575 -17.07 -14.09 -15.91
CA ARG A 575 -17.21 -13.14 -14.80
C ARG A 575 -18.61 -13.10 -14.25
N GLY A 576 -18.72 -12.83 -12.96
CA GLY A 576 -20.00 -12.70 -12.28
C GLY A 576 -20.03 -11.54 -11.29
N ILE A 577 -21.20 -11.29 -10.74
CA ILE A 577 -21.45 -10.26 -9.73
C ILE A 577 -22.22 -10.82 -8.54
N ILE A 578 -22.05 -10.19 -7.38
CA ILE A 578 -22.91 -10.48 -6.22
C ILE A 578 -24.27 -9.81 -6.43
N THR A 579 -25.33 -10.58 -6.41
CA THR A 579 -26.70 -10.08 -6.60
C THR A 579 -27.56 -10.14 -5.33
N TYR A 580 -27.15 -10.98 -4.36
CA TYR A 580 -27.83 -11.09 -3.06
C TYR A 580 -26.85 -11.30 -1.91
N GLY A 581 -27.18 -10.74 -0.74
CA GLY A 581 -26.61 -11.05 0.54
C GLY A 581 -25.96 -9.85 1.26
N TYR A 582 -25.53 -10.07 2.49
CA TYR A 582 -24.90 -9.04 3.30
C TYR A 582 -23.45 -8.80 2.84
N LEU A 583 -23.20 -7.63 2.21
CA LEU A 583 -21.88 -7.30 1.73
C LEU A 583 -20.90 -7.07 2.89
N PRO A 584 -19.67 -7.59 2.82
CA PRO A 584 -18.63 -7.31 3.80
C PRO A 584 -18.10 -5.89 3.61
N LEU A 585 -18.16 -5.09 4.66
CA LEU A 585 -17.68 -3.72 4.68
C LEU A 585 -16.23 -3.62 5.12
N MET A 586 -15.79 -4.52 6.00
CA MET A 586 -14.43 -4.57 6.53
C MET A 586 -14.04 -6.02 6.83
N LEU A 587 -12.74 -6.31 6.65
CA LEU A 587 -12.09 -7.52 7.15
C LEU A 587 -11.13 -7.10 8.26
N THR A 588 -11.29 -7.60 9.49
CA THR A 588 -10.50 -7.17 10.65
C THR A 588 -9.83 -8.35 11.36
N VAL A 589 -8.57 -8.17 11.75
CA VAL A 589 -7.84 -9.17 12.58
C VAL A 589 -8.16 -8.94 14.06
N ASN A 590 -8.15 -7.69 14.53
CA ASN A 590 -8.63 -7.40 15.87
C ASN A 590 -10.16 -7.26 15.84
N CYS A 591 -10.87 -8.17 16.52
CA CYS A 591 -12.33 -8.20 16.48
C CYS A 591 -12.96 -6.97 17.15
N PRO A 592 -13.91 -6.27 16.51
CA PRO A 592 -14.61 -5.12 17.12
C PRO A 592 -15.25 -5.43 18.48
N ALA A 593 -15.71 -6.66 18.73
CA ALA A 593 -16.29 -7.06 20.00
C ALA A 593 -15.30 -7.03 21.16
N LYS A 594 -14.00 -7.11 20.88
CA LYS A 594 -12.95 -7.00 21.89
C LYS A 594 -12.77 -5.58 22.45
N SER A 595 -13.32 -4.56 21.78
CA SER A 595 -13.34 -3.19 22.32
C SER A 595 -14.07 -3.09 23.67
N GLU A 596 -14.97 -4.03 23.94
CA GLU A 596 -15.75 -4.14 25.17
C GLU A 596 -15.40 -5.42 25.98
N ASN A 597 -14.22 -5.98 25.74
CA ASN A 597 -13.77 -7.24 26.37
C ASN A 597 -14.74 -8.43 26.20
N ILE A 598 -15.56 -8.43 25.15
CA ILE A 598 -16.47 -9.54 24.87
C ILE A 598 -15.65 -10.74 24.39
N SER A 599 -15.68 -11.84 25.16
CA SER A 599 -14.97 -13.06 24.79
C SER A 599 -15.67 -13.82 23.67
N CYS A 600 -14.93 -14.64 22.92
CA CYS A 600 -15.50 -15.50 21.87
C CYS A 600 -16.55 -16.49 22.43
N LYS A 601 -16.34 -16.96 23.68
CA LYS A 601 -17.31 -17.84 24.38
C LYS A 601 -18.65 -17.15 24.61
N THR A 602 -18.63 -15.85 24.94
CA THR A 602 -19.85 -15.02 25.13
C THR A 602 -20.46 -14.59 23.80
N CYS A 603 -19.63 -14.21 22.83
CA CYS A 603 -20.05 -13.74 21.51
C CYS A 603 -20.74 -14.83 20.69
N LYS A 604 -20.22 -16.08 20.70
CA LYS A 604 -20.73 -17.20 19.90
C LYS A 604 -20.99 -16.83 18.43
N ASN A 605 -20.17 -15.93 17.87
CA ASN A 605 -20.30 -15.41 16.51
C ASN A 605 -21.64 -14.72 16.18
N SER A 606 -22.29 -14.12 17.18
CA SER A 606 -23.62 -13.48 17.06
C SER A 606 -23.61 -11.98 17.38
N SER A 607 -22.45 -11.38 17.66
CA SER A 607 -22.34 -9.95 17.97
C SER A 607 -22.74 -9.07 16.81
N LYS A 608 -23.30 -7.91 17.14
CA LYS A 608 -23.64 -6.85 16.19
C LYS A 608 -23.03 -5.54 16.69
N MET A 609 -22.59 -4.74 15.77
CA MET A 609 -22.16 -3.37 16.03
C MET A 609 -23.32 -2.43 15.70
N THR A 610 -23.49 -1.39 16.51
CA THR A 610 -24.58 -0.40 16.34
C THR A 610 -23.99 0.98 16.13
N ASP A 611 -24.46 1.69 15.10
CA ASP A 611 -24.07 3.07 14.83
C ASP A 611 -24.94 4.07 15.63
N ARG A 612 -24.63 5.38 15.52
CA ARG A 612 -25.35 6.49 16.17
C ARG A 612 -26.82 6.64 15.70
N LYS A 613 -27.22 5.98 14.60
CA LYS A 613 -28.60 5.98 14.09
C LYS A 613 -29.37 4.74 14.52
N GLY A 614 -28.73 3.83 15.26
CA GLY A 614 -29.33 2.56 15.68
C GLY A 614 -29.28 1.44 14.64
N GLU A 615 -28.63 1.66 13.50
CA GLU A 615 -28.46 0.62 12.48
C GLU A 615 -27.45 -0.44 12.98
N LYS A 616 -27.79 -1.72 12.72
CA LYS A 616 -27.06 -2.87 13.28
C LYS A 616 -26.25 -3.59 12.20
N PHE A 617 -24.95 -3.62 12.36
CA PHE A 617 -24.00 -4.26 11.46
C PHE A 617 -23.58 -5.62 12.04
N PRO A 618 -23.93 -6.75 11.41
CA PRO A 618 -23.54 -8.06 11.89
C PRO A 618 -22.01 -8.24 11.87
N LEU A 619 -21.47 -8.91 12.87
CA LEU A 619 -20.08 -9.33 12.96
C LEU A 619 -20.01 -10.84 12.74
N LYS A 620 -19.28 -11.30 11.72
CA LYS A 620 -19.06 -12.70 11.41
C LYS A 620 -17.58 -13.05 11.45
N CYS A 621 -17.24 -14.01 12.29
CA CYS A 621 -15.87 -14.47 12.51
C CYS A 621 -15.71 -15.89 11.94
N ASP A 622 -14.66 -16.11 11.18
CA ASP A 622 -14.25 -17.42 10.67
C ASP A 622 -13.23 -18.15 11.58
N GLY A 623 -12.94 -17.55 12.75
CA GLY A 623 -11.92 -18.03 13.69
C GLY A 623 -10.54 -17.37 13.50
N ILE A 624 -10.31 -16.67 12.40
CA ILE A 624 -9.08 -15.96 12.04
C ILE A 624 -9.36 -14.46 12.00
N CYS A 625 -10.29 -14.06 11.15
CA CYS A 625 -10.71 -12.68 10.93
C CYS A 625 -12.19 -12.49 11.26
N THR A 626 -12.57 -11.23 11.43
CA THR A 626 -13.98 -10.84 11.58
C THR A 626 -14.38 -9.96 10.40
N GLU A 627 -15.44 -10.36 9.69
CA GLU A 627 -16.12 -9.52 8.71
C GLU A 627 -17.15 -8.63 9.42
N VAL A 628 -17.08 -7.33 9.18
CA VAL A 628 -18.16 -6.39 9.50
C VAL A 628 -19.06 -6.34 8.28
N LEU A 629 -20.29 -6.84 8.41
CA LEU A 629 -21.24 -6.89 7.31
C LEU A 629 -22.12 -5.65 7.28
N ASN A 630 -22.68 -5.35 6.10
CA ASN A 630 -23.63 -4.25 5.96
C ASN A 630 -24.88 -4.49 6.84
N CYS A 631 -25.58 -3.42 7.22
CA CYS A 631 -26.77 -3.48 8.07
C CYS A 631 -28.02 -4.03 7.34
N VAL A 632 -28.01 -4.00 6.00
CA VAL A 632 -29.08 -4.55 5.14
C VAL A 632 -28.46 -5.36 4.00
N PRO A 633 -29.14 -6.41 3.49
CA PRO A 633 -28.63 -7.17 2.36
C PRO A 633 -28.64 -6.35 1.07
N LEU A 634 -27.69 -6.65 0.20
CA LEU A 634 -27.77 -6.33 -1.22
C LEU A 634 -28.89 -7.16 -1.84
N TYR A 635 -29.66 -6.58 -2.73
CA TYR A 635 -30.59 -7.31 -3.59
C TYR A 635 -30.72 -6.63 -4.94
N ILE A 636 -30.36 -7.35 -6.00
CA ILE A 636 -30.49 -6.91 -7.39
C ILE A 636 -31.55 -7.80 -8.05
N PRO A 637 -32.70 -7.25 -8.50
CA PRO A 637 -33.71 -8.01 -9.21
C PRO A 637 -33.21 -8.53 -10.54
N GLN A 638 -33.74 -9.66 -11.00
CA GLN A 638 -33.33 -10.33 -12.22
C GLN A 638 -33.42 -9.44 -13.47
N ASN A 639 -34.45 -8.63 -13.57
CA ASN A 639 -34.62 -7.69 -14.71
C ASN A 639 -33.52 -6.59 -14.77
N GLU A 640 -32.83 -6.29 -13.66
CA GLU A 640 -31.73 -5.33 -13.65
C GLU A 640 -30.41 -5.95 -14.09
N PHE A 641 -30.16 -7.23 -13.78
CA PHE A 641 -28.88 -7.88 -14.11
C PHE A 641 -28.90 -8.74 -15.38
N SER A 642 -30.07 -9.16 -15.87
CA SER A 642 -30.19 -10.02 -17.07
C SER A 642 -29.61 -9.37 -18.35
N THR A 643 -29.40 -8.05 -18.34
CA THR A 643 -28.81 -7.29 -19.46
C THR A 643 -27.30 -7.10 -19.33
N LEU A 644 -26.70 -7.57 -18.23
CA LEU A 644 -25.29 -7.39 -17.99
C LEU A 644 -24.43 -8.39 -18.77
N SER A 645 -23.23 -7.96 -19.13
CA SER A 645 -22.21 -8.80 -19.74
C SER A 645 -21.49 -9.66 -18.70
N THR A 646 -22.26 -10.60 -18.09
CA THR A 646 -21.80 -11.52 -17.03
C THR A 646 -22.17 -12.95 -17.35
N SER A 647 -21.45 -13.92 -16.78
CA SER A 647 -21.63 -15.37 -17.00
C SER A 647 -22.41 -16.03 -15.86
N PHE A 648 -22.34 -15.47 -14.65
CA PHE A 648 -23.00 -16.03 -13.47
C PHE A 648 -23.34 -14.94 -12.45
N TYR A 649 -24.19 -15.30 -11.50
CA TYR A 649 -24.65 -14.44 -10.42
C TYR A 649 -24.43 -15.13 -9.06
N SER A 650 -23.91 -14.38 -8.08
CA SER A 650 -23.52 -14.92 -6.78
C SER A 650 -24.50 -14.51 -5.69
N LEU A 651 -24.96 -15.48 -4.92
CA LEU A 651 -25.73 -15.32 -3.70
C LEU A 651 -24.78 -15.50 -2.50
N ARG A 652 -24.60 -14.46 -1.69
CA ARG A 652 -23.67 -14.46 -0.55
C ARG A 652 -24.45 -14.66 0.75
N LEU A 653 -24.72 -15.91 1.12
CA LEU A 653 -25.50 -16.29 2.30
C LEU A 653 -24.58 -16.37 3.52
N THR A 654 -24.72 -15.43 4.47
CA THR A 654 -23.78 -15.25 5.58
C THR A 654 -24.40 -15.19 6.97
N VAL A 655 -25.52 -14.50 7.12
CA VAL A 655 -26.22 -14.32 8.42
C VAL A 655 -27.53 -15.09 8.48
N GLU A 656 -27.98 -15.57 7.35
CA GLU A 656 -29.19 -16.34 7.16
C GLU A 656 -29.04 -17.73 7.81
N ASN A 657 -30.11 -18.22 8.42
CA ASN A 657 -30.18 -19.61 8.86
C ASN A 657 -30.48 -20.56 7.67
N TYR A 658 -30.52 -21.85 7.93
CA TYR A 658 -30.75 -22.86 6.87
C TYR A 658 -32.07 -22.64 6.10
N VAL A 659 -33.15 -22.31 6.79
CA VAL A 659 -34.48 -22.09 6.16
C VAL A 659 -34.42 -20.83 5.29
N GLU A 660 -33.89 -19.74 5.84
CA GLU A 660 -33.70 -18.47 5.09
C GLU A 660 -32.80 -18.66 3.87
N ASN A 661 -31.75 -19.50 3.95
CA ASN A 661 -30.90 -19.82 2.80
C ASN A 661 -31.68 -20.51 1.68
N VAL A 662 -32.51 -21.50 2.03
CA VAL A 662 -33.36 -22.22 1.08
C VAL A 662 -34.42 -21.30 0.46
N GLU A 663 -35.08 -20.51 1.28
CA GLU A 663 -36.06 -19.51 0.82
C GLU A 663 -35.39 -18.50 -0.12
N SER A 664 -34.21 -17.95 0.23
CA SER A 664 -33.46 -17.00 -0.60
C SER A 664 -33.12 -17.59 -1.98
N ILE A 665 -32.67 -18.85 -2.04
CA ILE A 665 -32.37 -19.51 -3.32
C ILE A 665 -33.63 -19.73 -4.13
N CYS A 666 -34.70 -20.26 -3.52
CA CYS A 666 -35.98 -20.48 -4.17
C CYS A 666 -36.58 -19.17 -4.69
N GLU A 667 -36.55 -18.15 -3.85
CA GLU A 667 -36.99 -16.81 -4.20
C GLU A 667 -36.21 -16.28 -5.39
N PHE A 668 -34.89 -16.32 -5.36
CA PHE A 668 -34.03 -15.81 -6.41
C PHE A 668 -34.22 -16.54 -7.75
N THR A 669 -34.46 -17.85 -7.71
CA THR A 669 -34.68 -18.68 -8.91
C THR A 669 -36.06 -18.55 -9.51
N GLN A 670 -37.07 -18.14 -8.71
CA GLN A 670 -38.49 -18.04 -9.12
C GLN A 670 -38.98 -16.60 -9.36
N ASN A 671 -38.10 -15.62 -9.32
CA ASN A 671 -38.37 -14.19 -9.55
C ASN A 671 -39.30 -13.51 -8.53
N PRO A 672 -39.03 -13.52 -7.24
CA PRO A 672 -39.83 -12.87 -6.24
C PRO A 672 -39.34 -11.51 -5.80
N MET A 673 -40.23 -10.75 -5.20
CA MET A 673 -39.88 -9.51 -4.51
C MET A 673 -39.45 -9.80 -3.08
N LEU A 674 -38.23 -9.37 -2.73
CA LEU A 674 -37.73 -9.48 -1.36
C LEU A 674 -38.60 -8.63 -0.41
N LYS A 675 -39.15 -9.26 0.62
CA LYS A 675 -39.97 -8.59 1.64
C LYS A 675 -39.16 -7.79 2.67
N VAL A 676 -37.81 -7.83 2.58
CA VAL A 676 -36.89 -7.22 3.55
C VAL A 676 -36.32 -5.93 3.00
N LYS A 677 -36.09 -4.94 3.86
CA LYS A 677 -35.33 -3.70 3.52
C LYS A 677 -33.97 -4.09 2.94
N SER A 678 -33.68 -3.70 1.72
CA SER A 678 -32.46 -4.04 0.96
C SER A 678 -31.82 -2.82 0.32
N THR A 679 -30.63 -3.01 -0.25
CA THR A 679 -29.89 -1.97 -0.99
C THR A 679 -29.48 -2.47 -2.37
N ARG A 680 -29.31 -1.53 -3.33
CA ARG A 680 -28.66 -1.80 -4.62
C ARG A 680 -27.13 -1.67 -4.55
N GLY A 681 -26.57 -1.44 -3.36
CA GLY A 681 -25.13 -1.30 -3.16
C GLY A 681 -24.54 -0.11 -3.92
N LEU A 682 -23.44 -0.36 -4.62
CA LEU A 682 -22.70 0.62 -5.42
C LEU A 682 -22.97 0.49 -6.93
N TYR A 683 -23.68 -0.55 -7.38
CA TYR A 683 -23.88 -0.85 -8.79
C TYR A 683 -24.58 0.26 -9.59
N LEU A 684 -25.45 1.06 -8.95
CA LEU A 684 -26.14 2.18 -9.62
C LEU A 684 -25.47 3.54 -9.40
N ARG A 685 -24.76 3.72 -8.27
CA ARG A 685 -24.23 5.04 -7.89
C ARG A 685 -22.70 5.14 -8.02
N GLY A 686 -22.00 4.02 -8.07
CA GLY A 686 -20.55 3.95 -8.17
C GLY A 686 -19.80 4.48 -6.94
N VAL A 687 -18.49 4.66 -7.13
CA VAL A 687 -17.55 5.21 -6.16
C VAL A 687 -16.76 6.36 -6.76
N LYS A 688 -16.37 7.29 -5.86
CA LYS A 688 -15.42 8.38 -6.14
C LYS A 688 -14.01 7.96 -5.79
#